data_3da506aa07780288f81b83e6fd64c8b0
#
_entry.id   3da506aa07780288f81b83e6fd64c8b0
#
_cell.length_a   1.000
_cell.length_b   1.000
_cell.length_c   1.000
_cell.angle_alpha   90.00
_cell.angle_beta   90.00
_cell.angle_gamma   90.00
#
_symmetry.space_group_name_H-M   'P 1'
#
loop_
_entity.id
_entity.type
_entity.pdbx_description
1 polymer ?
#
loop_
_entity_poly.entity_id
_entity_poly.type
_entity_poly.pdbx_seq_one_letter_code
_entity_poly.pdbx_strand_id
1 'polypeptide(L)'
;MTYPGKSRRKFLKTLTTTTLISGTSLSALAKIGDNGTEAANSKKLPGMDEFKNEPNMLNDGPSSPLFEPLEFTGNFSTSQINSTMVSATMAEAVKSAPAGHSVAWGIPFLIPGKLIVLKNEPFAVVVRPFSGKWIIFMHTSDQGELKRSADGFYEKPFRGTGILNEEVARYTVIYEDGSETELPVRERYHIGMFQQGWGENSIESVAHHKSRPVSFLRNITVSEWGWTQTRVQTEDRGDWINWLWAWENPNPEKKIKGFRFTPSGKSPLILSAITGGNVSSNPLRWNSRQKAVLSLPKGIVFNPVPDEKGLFSTVQLDLGQVISATPRLLYPVQDWSQSYNNKIPPRSENEIMVEYTAHPEAMFYLPGSEPLPLTSVLKNQVSSLIKPLTPASQKVRIRVVDKASGKPVPVKFHAHGESGEYLAPVDRHRLPNCEWFEDYSADFVHRATHTCTYIPGETLVNLPPGKVYLEISKGFEIAPIRKTVEITGATEVITVEIEKALNWREKGWVTADTHVHFLSPVTAMLEGSAEGVNIINLLASQWGELMTNVGDFDGKTTFGSKKSGGDGEYMVRVGTENRQHVMGHISLLGYEGNIIAPMTTGGPDESALGDPVEFLLTEWAAQCKKQNGIVILPHFPNPRLENAAAILSGGIDGVEMTSWEQLYEGIDPYSLSDWYRYLNCGYFVAAVGGTDKMTSQTAVGTVRTYAKIPDDREFTYDEWKESIRRGHTFVTYGPLVEFSVEGKPAGTRMDMPAGGGTVNIAWEAASVTMPMTKVDLIVNGEVKESAPVSSWKGKGSWSLRVSKSSWIALLVRGQYADKPEIITAHTSPVMISVKDSPMIAAADALTILDQIEGAMAYLDTIGTRAEDQAFKRMKLVLTSVHRTLHNRMHEMGYDHQHTPVNDHTDHH
;
A
#
# COMPACT_ATOMS: atom_id res chain seq x y z
N MET A 1 -22.16 18.13 -27.94
CA MET A 1 -22.05 18.66 -26.60
C MET A 1 -20.75 18.12 -26.02
N THR A 2 -19.76 18.95 -25.90
CA THR A 2 -18.42 18.58 -25.43
C THR A 2 -18.41 18.66 -23.90
N TYR A 3 -18.30 17.54 -23.22
CA TYR A 3 -18.00 17.49 -21.80
C TYR A 3 -16.52 17.87 -21.59
N PRO A 4 -16.19 18.80 -20.70
CA PRO A 4 -14.80 19.06 -20.34
C PRO A 4 -14.33 17.90 -19.44
N GLY A 5 -13.42 17.10 -19.95
CA GLY A 5 -12.79 16.02 -19.23
C GLY A 5 -12.10 16.52 -17.97
N LYS A 6 -12.65 16.21 -16.80
CA LYS A 6 -11.93 16.33 -15.53
C LYS A 6 -10.85 15.24 -15.52
N SER A 7 -9.61 15.68 -15.50
CA SER A 7 -8.43 14.83 -15.60
C SER A 7 -8.40 13.78 -14.45
N ARG A 8 -8.00 12.54 -14.76
CA ARG A 8 -7.66 11.44 -13.80
C ARG A 8 -6.84 11.92 -12.60
N ARG A 9 -6.11 13.01 -12.73
CA ARG A 9 -5.36 13.69 -11.65
C ARG A 9 -6.20 14.19 -10.47
N LYS A 10 -7.43 14.66 -10.69
CA LYS A 10 -8.29 15.10 -9.59
C LYS A 10 -8.85 13.92 -8.80
N PHE A 11 -9.15 12.83 -9.48
CA PHE A 11 -9.65 11.61 -8.85
C PHE A 11 -8.61 10.99 -7.90
N LEU A 12 -7.37 10.81 -8.37
CA LEU A 12 -6.30 10.26 -7.54
C LEU A 12 -5.92 11.18 -6.36
N LYS A 13 -5.98 12.52 -6.54
CA LYS A 13 -5.80 13.46 -5.44
C LYS A 13 -6.96 13.40 -4.43
N THR A 14 -8.17 13.14 -4.87
CA THR A 14 -9.34 13.05 -3.99
C THR A 14 -9.32 11.76 -3.16
N LEU A 15 -8.90 10.62 -3.73
CA LEU A 15 -8.66 9.39 -2.97
C LEU A 15 -7.59 9.56 -1.87
N THR A 16 -6.50 10.27 -2.19
CA THR A 16 -5.45 10.59 -1.20
C THR A 16 -5.94 11.56 -0.12
N THR A 17 -6.91 12.41 -0.43
CA THR A 17 -7.42 13.41 0.52
C THR A 17 -8.51 12.83 1.43
N THR A 18 -9.26 11.83 0.99
CA THR A 18 -10.31 11.21 1.80
C THR A 18 -9.74 10.29 2.88
N THR A 19 -8.56 9.69 2.65
CA THR A 19 -7.80 8.98 3.68
C THR A 19 -7.09 9.93 4.66
N LEU A 20 -7.07 11.23 4.41
CA LEU A 20 -6.36 12.26 5.20
C LEU A 20 -7.28 13.14 6.07
N ILE A 21 -8.59 12.95 6.08
CA ILE A 21 -9.51 13.78 6.90
C ILE A 21 -9.73 13.23 8.33
N SER A 22 -9.20 12.06 8.66
CA SER A 22 -9.10 11.63 10.07
C SER A 22 -7.74 12.01 10.69
N GLY A 23 -7.41 13.29 10.59
CA GLY A 23 -6.11 13.81 11.03
C GLY A 23 -5.98 13.99 12.54
N THR A 24 -5.71 12.92 13.29
CA THR A 24 -5.24 13.05 14.68
C THR A 24 -4.07 12.16 15.05
N SER A 25 -3.58 11.29 14.18
CA SER A 25 -2.41 10.43 14.49
C SER A 25 -1.11 10.79 13.76
N LEU A 26 -1.14 11.69 12.79
CA LEU A 26 0.07 12.21 12.14
C LEU A 26 0.88 13.17 13.01
N SER A 27 0.29 13.69 14.09
CA SER A 27 0.98 14.60 15.02
C SER A 27 2.05 13.94 15.91
N ALA A 28 2.04 12.61 16.03
CA ALA A 28 3.03 11.89 16.82
C ALA A 28 4.30 11.53 16.01
N LEU A 29 4.20 11.37 14.70
CA LEU A 29 5.36 11.15 13.83
C LEU A 29 5.98 12.46 13.31
N ALA A 30 5.19 13.52 13.15
CA ALA A 30 5.67 14.85 12.81
C ALA A 30 6.40 15.55 13.98
N LYS A 31 6.15 15.15 15.23
CA LYS A 31 6.86 15.68 16.39
C LYS A 31 8.29 15.17 16.58
N ILE A 32 8.75 14.26 15.76
CA ILE A 32 10.17 13.85 15.71
C ILE A 32 10.99 14.80 14.79
N GLY A 33 10.32 15.63 13.98
CA GLY A 33 10.97 16.58 13.08
C GLY A 33 10.97 18.04 13.47
N ASP A 34 10.27 18.45 14.54
CA ASP A 34 10.07 19.87 14.86
C ASP A 34 10.60 20.27 16.24
N ASN A 35 11.70 19.69 16.66
CA ASN A 35 12.57 20.32 17.65
C ASN A 35 13.56 21.20 16.88
N GLY A 36 13.24 22.49 16.80
CA GLY A 36 14.15 23.53 16.35
C GLY A 36 15.42 23.53 17.20
N THR A 37 16.36 22.70 16.80
CA THR A 37 17.76 22.85 17.12
C THR A 37 18.37 23.61 15.97
N GLU A 38 18.95 24.76 16.29
CA GLU A 38 19.84 25.53 15.43
C GLU A 38 20.69 24.60 14.57
N ALA A 39 20.75 24.92 13.27
CA ALA A 39 21.55 24.20 12.27
C ALA A 39 22.99 24.06 12.77
N ALA A 40 23.29 22.91 13.39
CA ALA A 40 24.67 22.49 13.50
C ALA A 40 25.24 22.45 12.08
N ASN A 41 26.30 23.20 11.79
CA ASN A 41 27.02 23.27 10.54
C ASN A 41 27.09 21.89 9.87
N SER A 42 26.16 21.62 8.94
CA SER A 42 26.22 20.44 8.08
C SER A 42 27.43 20.65 7.19
N LYS A 43 28.50 19.89 7.40
CA LYS A 43 29.60 19.84 6.43
C LYS A 43 28.99 19.41 5.09
N LYS A 44 29.00 20.33 4.13
CA LYS A 44 28.49 20.10 2.78
C LYS A 44 29.28 18.97 2.11
N LEU A 45 28.61 18.24 1.22
CA LEU A 45 29.29 17.23 0.41
C LEU A 45 30.34 17.89 -0.49
N PRO A 46 31.54 17.31 -0.65
CA PRO A 46 32.55 17.82 -1.58
C PRO A 46 31.98 17.88 -3.01
N GLY A 47 32.34 18.95 -3.76
CA GLY A 47 31.91 19.11 -5.15
C GLY A 47 30.57 19.79 -5.39
N MET A 48 29.78 20.13 -4.33
CA MET A 48 28.51 20.86 -4.48
C MET A 48 28.62 22.39 -4.40
N ASP A 49 29.79 22.92 -4.02
CA ASP A 49 29.97 24.37 -3.79
C ASP A 49 30.51 25.16 -5.01
N GLU A 50 30.80 24.52 -6.13
CA GLU A 50 31.41 25.19 -7.25
C GLU A 50 30.46 26.01 -8.13
N PHE A 51 29.15 25.82 -7.98
CA PHE A 51 28.21 26.51 -8.83
C PHE A 51 27.31 27.46 -8.01
N LYS A 52 27.40 28.74 -8.31
CA LYS A 52 26.42 29.74 -7.84
C LYS A 52 25.04 29.34 -8.39
N ASN A 53 23.99 29.43 -7.57
CA ASN A 53 22.62 29.18 -8.01
C ASN A 53 22.20 30.21 -9.05
N GLU A 54 22.40 29.88 -10.32
CA GLU A 54 21.85 30.64 -11.43
C GLU A 54 20.40 30.17 -11.69
N PRO A 55 19.51 31.08 -12.12
CA PRO A 55 18.18 30.67 -12.52
C PRO A 55 18.23 29.60 -13.64
N ASN A 56 17.44 28.58 -13.54
CA ASN A 56 17.37 27.43 -14.48
C ASN A 56 18.62 26.54 -14.56
N MET A 57 19.50 26.57 -13.59
CA MET A 57 20.65 25.65 -13.57
C MET A 57 20.18 24.22 -13.24
N LEU A 58 20.51 23.27 -14.11
CA LEU A 58 20.30 21.86 -13.85
C LEU A 58 21.43 21.31 -12.97
N ASN A 59 21.08 20.63 -11.90
CA ASN A 59 22.05 19.94 -11.05
C ASN A 59 21.37 18.72 -10.40
N ASP A 60 21.69 17.52 -10.88
CA ASP A 60 21.17 16.25 -10.39
C ASP A 60 22.19 15.47 -9.53
N GLY A 61 23.21 16.14 -9.02
CA GLY A 61 24.22 15.57 -8.14
C GLY A 61 25.65 16.05 -8.44
N PRO A 62 26.65 15.41 -7.81
CA PRO A 62 28.05 15.73 -8.05
C PRO A 62 28.44 15.41 -9.50
N SER A 63 29.33 16.22 -10.06
CA SER A 63 29.90 15.99 -11.40
C SER A 63 31.12 15.09 -11.37
N SER A 64 31.21 14.20 -12.35
CA SER A 64 32.41 13.37 -12.54
C SER A 64 33.57 14.16 -13.16
N PRO A 65 34.75 14.05 -12.59
CA PRO A 65 35.96 14.71 -13.16
C PRO A 65 36.48 14.04 -14.46
N LEU A 66 35.83 12.94 -14.89
CA LEU A 66 36.22 12.21 -16.11
C LEU A 66 35.63 12.80 -17.39
N PHE A 67 34.93 13.94 -17.28
CA PHE A 67 34.26 14.62 -18.37
C PHE A 67 34.63 16.09 -18.40
N GLU A 68 34.75 16.64 -19.60
CA GLU A 68 35.07 18.05 -19.88
C GLU A 68 33.98 18.65 -20.78
N PRO A 69 33.26 19.69 -20.32
CA PRO A 69 32.29 20.41 -21.15
C PRO A 69 33.01 21.15 -22.27
N LEU A 70 32.41 21.15 -23.46
CA LEU A 70 32.97 21.84 -24.62
C LEU A 70 32.40 23.24 -24.73
N GLU A 71 33.26 24.25 -24.81
CA GLU A 71 32.83 25.61 -25.05
C GLU A 71 32.59 25.85 -26.54
N PHE A 72 31.44 26.38 -26.89
CA PHE A 72 31.07 26.84 -28.22
C PHE A 72 29.99 27.94 -28.14
N THR A 73 29.73 28.59 -29.29
CA THR A 73 28.64 29.57 -29.40
C THR A 73 27.68 29.11 -30.46
N GLY A 74 26.39 29.00 -30.11
CA GLY A 74 25.32 28.69 -31.04
C GLY A 74 24.84 29.92 -31.86
N ASN A 75 23.73 29.73 -32.58
CA ASN A 75 23.19 30.77 -33.45
C ASN A 75 22.12 31.67 -32.79
N PHE A 76 21.32 31.19 -31.82
CA PHE A 76 20.22 31.95 -31.21
C PHE A 76 20.23 31.84 -29.69
N SER A 77 19.98 32.96 -29.02
CA SER A 77 19.66 32.97 -27.59
C SER A 77 18.21 32.50 -27.38
N THR A 78 17.88 32.02 -26.17
CA THR A 78 16.54 31.57 -25.82
C THR A 78 15.48 32.62 -26.07
N SER A 79 15.80 33.91 -25.86
CA SER A 79 14.91 35.04 -26.13
C SER A 79 14.68 35.35 -27.64
N GLN A 80 15.54 34.86 -28.50
CA GLN A 80 15.42 35.02 -29.96
C GLN A 80 14.63 33.86 -30.62
N ILE A 81 14.55 32.73 -29.93
CA ILE A 81 13.83 31.55 -30.44
C ILE A 81 12.33 31.85 -30.44
N ASN A 82 11.70 31.69 -31.59
CA ASN A 82 10.30 32.03 -31.79
C ASN A 82 9.58 31.02 -32.72
N SER A 83 8.28 31.22 -32.89
CA SER A 83 7.42 30.31 -33.64
C SER A 83 7.69 30.23 -35.15
N THR A 84 8.57 31.06 -35.71
CA THR A 84 9.01 30.89 -37.09
C THR A 84 10.16 29.87 -37.23
N MET A 85 10.88 29.60 -36.10
CA MET A 85 12.01 28.69 -36.06
C MET A 85 11.62 27.30 -35.59
N VAL A 86 10.77 27.24 -34.54
CA VAL A 86 10.29 26.03 -33.86
C VAL A 86 8.78 26.14 -33.67
N SER A 87 8.10 25.10 -33.12
CA SER A 87 6.69 25.23 -32.78
C SER A 87 6.43 26.34 -31.75
N ALA A 88 5.22 26.88 -31.71
CA ALA A 88 4.85 27.88 -30.74
C ALA A 88 4.98 27.35 -29.30
N THR A 89 4.68 26.06 -29.09
CA THR A 89 4.83 25.37 -27.81
C THR A 89 6.29 25.28 -27.38
N MET A 90 7.17 24.90 -28.29
CA MET A 90 8.62 24.83 -28.00
C MET A 90 9.22 26.22 -27.77
N ALA A 91 8.78 27.25 -28.53
CA ALA A 91 9.22 28.62 -28.34
C ALA A 91 8.87 29.20 -26.97
N GLU A 92 7.75 28.74 -26.36
CA GLU A 92 7.40 29.11 -24.99
C GLU A 92 8.20 28.28 -23.99
N ALA A 93 8.28 26.97 -24.18
CA ALA A 93 8.92 26.04 -23.28
C ALA A 93 10.45 26.28 -23.13
N VAL A 94 11.13 26.75 -24.18
CA VAL A 94 12.58 27.02 -24.16
C VAL A 94 12.97 28.10 -23.14
N LYS A 95 12.02 28.91 -22.66
CA LYS A 95 12.26 29.88 -21.60
C LYS A 95 12.58 29.25 -20.25
N SER A 96 12.15 28.02 -20.04
CA SER A 96 12.44 27.21 -18.85
C SER A 96 13.63 26.26 -19.06
N ALA A 97 14.26 26.29 -20.23
CA ALA A 97 15.41 25.43 -20.53
C ALA A 97 16.58 25.68 -19.56
N PRO A 98 17.35 24.65 -19.19
CA PRO A 98 18.57 24.81 -18.42
C PRO A 98 19.57 25.72 -19.12
N ALA A 99 20.38 26.45 -18.33
CA ALA A 99 21.38 27.39 -18.82
C ALA A 99 22.68 27.33 -17.97
N GLY A 100 23.78 27.79 -18.54
CA GLY A 100 25.05 27.90 -17.82
C GLY A 100 25.64 26.55 -17.44
N HIS A 101 26.39 26.53 -16.35
CA HIS A 101 26.96 25.30 -15.82
C HIS A 101 25.88 24.40 -15.29
N SER A 102 25.79 23.18 -15.81
CA SER A 102 24.80 22.21 -15.46
C SER A 102 25.42 20.83 -15.27
N VAL A 103 24.79 20.01 -14.42
CA VAL A 103 25.16 18.60 -14.22
C VAL A 103 23.95 17.73 -14.48
N ALA A 104 24.10 16.78 -15.38
CA ALA A 104 23.07 15.82 -15.75
C ALA A 104 23.67 14.42 -15.78
N TRP A 105 23.11 13.46 -15.03
CA TRP A 105 23.63 12.10 -14.88
C TRP A 105 25.09 12.03 -14.37
N GLY A 106 25.49 13.06 -13.59
CA GLY A 106 26.86 13.22 -13.14
C GLY A 106 27.82 13.71 -14.21
N ILE A 107 27.37 14.04 -15.39
CA ILE A 107 28.13 14.58 -16.47
C ILE A 107 28.01 16.12 -16.47
N PRO A 108 29.12 16.88 -16.38
CA PRO A 108 29.07 18.32 -16.43
C PRO A 108 28.80 18.81 -17.86
N PHE A 109 28.02 19.86 -17.99
CA PHE A 109 27.74 20.55 -19.26
C PHE A 109 27.89 22.05 -19.09
N LEU A 110 28.32 22.72 -20.13
CA LEU A 110 28.30 24.16 -20.26
C LEU A 110 27.31 24.57 -21.36
N ILE A 111 26.15 25.02 -20.94
CA ILE A 111 25.09 25.47 -21.86
C ILE A 111 25.34 26.92 -22.22
N PRO A 112 25.67 27.24 -23.52
CA PRO A 112 26.02 28.58 -23.89
C PRO A 112 24.83 29.54 -23.90
N GLY A 113 25.05 30.82 -23.81
CA GLY A 113 24.01 31.85 -23.94
C GLY A 113 23.30 31.88 -25.29
N LYS A 114 23.90 31.27 -26.33
CA LYS A 114 23.26 30.99 -27.62
C LYS A 114 23.25 29.49 -27.89
N LEU A 115 22.09 28.92 -28.08
CA LEU A 115 21.87 27.51 -28.41
C LEU A 115 22.03 27.28 -29.92
N ILE A 116 22.25 26.05 -30.35
CA ILE A 116 22.21 25.69 -31.76
C ILE A 116 20.80 25.29 -32.15
N VAL A 117 20.12 26.11 -32.93
CA VAL A 117 18.78 25.81 -33.46
C VAL A 117 18.93 25.41 -34.93
N LEU A 118 18.50 24.19 -35.24
CA LEU A 118 18.54 23.61 -36.60
C LEU A 118 17.13 23.43 -37.12
N LYS A 119 16.88 24.00 -38.29
CA LYS A 119 15.65 23.82 -39.06
C LYS A 119 15.92 23.43 -40.50
N ASN A 120 16.50 24.34 -41.30
CA ASN A 120 16.75 24.15 -42.72
C ASN A 120 18.22 24.27 -43.10
N GLU A 121 19.00 25.05 -42.35
CA GLU A 121 20.40 25.37 -42.69
C GLU A 121 21.37 24.63 -41.78
N PRO A 122 22.48 24.14 -42.31
CA PRO A 122 23.56 23.58 -41.52
C PRO A 122 24.21 24.64 -40.59
N PHE A 123 24.68 24.19 -39.46
CA PHE A 123 25.49 25.04 -38.55
C PHE A 123 26.76 24.32 -38.14
N ALA A 124 27.86 25.02 -38.02
CA ALA A 124 29.15 24.46 -37.60
C ALA A 124 29.74 25.23 -36.44
N VAL A 125 30.40 24.50 -35.55
CA VAL A 125 31.12 25.07 -34.41
C VAL A 125 32.55 24.57 -34.39
N VAL A 126 33.45 25.44 -33.95
CA VAL A 126 34.84 25.13 -33.65
C VAL A 126 34.95 25.02 -32.13
N VAL A 127 35.62 23.99 -31.65
CA VAL A 127 35.90 23.78 -30.22
C VAL A 127 37.41 23.73 -30.00
N ARG A 128 37.85 23.97 -28.78
CA ARG A 128 39.24 23.69 -28.40
C ARG A 128 39.52 22.21 -28.71
N PRO A 129 40.62 21.91 -29.47
CA PRO A 129 40.93 20.53 -29.83
C PRO A 129 41.09 19.62 -28.60
N PHE A 130 40.31 18.54 -28.55
CA PHE A 130 40.32 17.56 -27.46
C PHE A 130 40.22 16.14 -28.00
N SER A 131 40.65 15.16 -27.20
CA SER A 131 40.48 13.73 -27.49
C SER A 131 39.51 13.15 -26.52
N GLY A 132 38.58 12.32 -26.98
CA GLY A 132 37.58 11.72 -26.12
C GLY A 132 37.01 10.46 -26.73
N LYS A 133 36.80 9.43 -25.85
CA LYS A 133 36.16 8.18 -26.23
C LYS A 133 34.66 8.37 -26.38
N TRP A 134 34.05 9.17 -25.50
CA TRP A 134 32.63 9.43 -25.51
C TRP A 134 32.33 10.90 -25.75
N ILE A 135 31.41 11.16 -26.64
CA ILE A 135 30.88 12.50 -26.89
C ILE A 135 29.41 12.48 -26.50
N ILE A 136 29.02 13.31 -25.54
CA ILE A 136 27.67 13.38 -25.02
C ILE A 136 26.99 14.62 -25.55
N PHE A 137 25.95 14.44 -26.34
CA PHE A 137 25.10 15.51 -26.86
C PHE A 137 23.90 15.73 -25.93
N MET A 138 23.68 16.97 -25.54
CA MET A 138 22.48 17.41 -24.83
C MET A 138 21.60 18.15 -25.83
N HIS A 139 20.55 17.51 -26.30
CA HIS A 139 19.74 18.04 -27.38
C HIS A 139 18.27 17.65 -27.21
N THR A 140 17.37 18.26 -27.98
CA THR A 140 15.96 17.93 -28.01
C THR A 140 15.36 18.27 -29.38
N SER A 141 14.33 17.54 -29.76
CA SER A 141 13.58 17.75 -31.00
C SER A 141 12.25 18.45 -30.76
N ASP A 142 11.75 19.07 -31.83
CA ASP A 142 10.41 19.65 -31.85
C ASP A 142 9.44 18.73 -32.59
N GLN A 143 8.16 18.97 -32.44
CA GLN A 143 7.14 18.28 -33.18
C GLN A 143 7.26 18.58 -34.67
N GLY A 144 7.42 17.56 -35.49
CA GLY A 144 7.35 17.68 -36.92
C GLY A 144 5.95 18.11 -37.42
N GLU A 145 5.86 18.53 -38.65
CA GLU A 145 4.60 18.89 -39.26
C GLU A 145 3.68 17.66 -39.36
N LEU A 146 2.58 17.67 -38.61
CA LEU A 146 1.58 16.61 -38.61
C LEU A 146 0.59 16.83 -39.75
N LYS A 147 0.73 16.05 -40.82
CA LYS A 147 -0.22 16.06 -41.91
C LYS A 147 -1.47 15.27 -41.55
N ARG A 148 -2.62 15.85 -41.88
CA ARG A 148 -3.93 15.22 -41.81
C ARG A 148 -4.44 14.88 -43.18
N SER A 149 -5.08 13.71 -43.31
CA SER A 149 -5.86 13.32 -44.48
C SER A 149 -7.08 14.22 -44.62
N ALA A 150 -7.73 14.18 -45.78
CA ALA A 150 -8.98 14.90 -46.04
C ALA A 150 -10.07 14.57 -45.00
N ASP A 151 -10.05 13.36 -44.42
CA ASP A 151 -11.01 12.90 -43.41
C ASP A 151 -10.63 13.35 -41.98
N GLY A 152 -9.59 14.16 -41.85
CA GLY A 152 -9.14 14.72 -40.56
C GLY A 152 -8.27 13.81 -39.71
N PHE A 153 -7.94 12.61 -40.17
CA PHE A 153 -7.00 11.71 -39.50
C PHE A 153 -5.56 12.06 -39.82
N TYR A 154 -4.65 11.76 -38.90
CA TYR A 154 -3.23 11.88 -39.18
C TYR A 154 -2.80 10.85 -40.22
N GLU A 155 -2.03 11.27 -41.21
CA GLU A 155 -1.56 10.39 -42.31
C GLU A 155 -0.63 9.28 -41.82
N LYS A 156 0.02 9.45 -40.65
CA LYS A 156 0.84 8.42 -40.01
C LYS A 156 0.32 8.16 -38.60
N PRO A 157 0.25 6.91 -38.18
CA PRO A 157 -0.04 6.59 -36.79
C PRO A 157 1.00 7.26 -35.92
N PHE A 158 0.56 8.15 -35.05
CA PHE A 158 1.46 8.72 -34.09
C PHE A 158 0.80 8.64 -32.72
N ARG A 159 1.55 8.15 -31.78
CA ARG A 159 1.28 8.34 -30.36
C ARG A 159 2.56 8.86 -29.76
N GLY A 160 2.41 9.90 -28.97
CA GLY A 160 3.56 10.58 -28.49
C GLY A 160 4.00 11.64 -29.49
N THR A 161 5.23 11.96 -29.42
CA THR A 161 5.72 13.23 -29.84
C THR A 161 6.77 13.16 -30.94
N GLY A 162 7.14 11.96 -31.38
CA GLY A 162 8.08 11.80 -32.46
C GLY A 162 7.82 10.55 -33.29
N ILE A 163 8.22 10.56 -34.55
CA ILE A 163 8.13 9.39 -35.43
C ILE A 163 9.35 8.52 -35.17
N LEU A 164 9.12 7.33 -34.63
CA LEU A 164 10.18 6.37 -34.31
C LEU A 164 11.10 6.12 -35.53
N ASN A 165 12.41 6.28 -35.31
CA ASN A 165 13.46 6.03 -36.28
C ASN A 165 13.51 7.05 -37.47
N GLU A 166 12.84 8.19 -37.39
CA GLU A 166 12.95 9.25 -38.39
C GLU A 166 14.30 9.96 -38.23
N GLU A 167 15.09 10.11 -39.33
CA GLU A 167 16.31 10.90 -39.31
C GLU A 167 15.96 12.38 -39.26
N VAL A 168 16.31 13.06 -38.16
CA VAL A 168 16.00 14.48 -37.91
C VAL A 168 17.19 15.37 -38.20
N ALA A 169 18.39 14.84 -38.07
CA ALA A 169 19.62 15.55 -38.40
C ALA A 169 20.78 14.56 -38.64
N ARG A 170 21.86 15.11 -39.19
CA ARG A 170 23.14 14.42 -39.29
C ARG A 170 24.22 15.28 -38.62
N TYR A 171 24.92 14.72 -37.65
CA TYR A 171 26.04 15.37 -37.00
C TYR A 171 27.33 14.86 -37.64
N THR A 172 28.27 15.77 -37.91
CA THR A 172 29.58 15.43 -38.43
C THR A 172 30.63 15.86 -37.43
N VAL A 173 31.41 14.91 -36.94
CA VAL A 173 32.58 15.16 -36.09
C VAL A 173 33.77 15.43 -36.99
N ILE A 174 34.48 16.55 -36.79
CA ILE A 174 35.60 17.01 -37.61
C ILE A 174 36.86 16.91 -36.79
N TYR A 175 37.77 16.05 -37.23
CA TYR A 175 39.05 15.86 -36.55
C TYR A 175 40.10 16.88 -37.02
N GLU A 176 41.14 17.05 -36.22
CA GLU A 176 42.21 18.00 -36.48
C GLU A 176 42.99 17.67 -37.78
N ASP A 177 43.12 16.39 -38.10
CA ASP A 177 43.73 15.89 -39.34
C ASP A 177 42.86 16.08 -40.60
N GLY A 178 41.68 16.67 -40.45
CA GLY A 178 40.74 16.93 -41.54
C GLY A 178 39.82 15.75 -41.88
N SER A 179 39.96 14.59 -41.23
CA SER A 179 39.00 13.48 -41.38
C SER A 179 37.68 13.80 -40.67
N GLU A 180 36.60 13.18 -41.14
CA GLU A 180 35.25 13.42 -40.63
C GLU A 180 34.58 12.09 -40.33
N THR A 181 33.67 12.09 -39.33
CA THR A 181 32.76 10.97 -39.05
C THR A 181 31.36 11.50 -38.97
N GLU A 182 30.44 10.90 -39.74
CA GLU A 182 29.01 11.27 -39.76
C GLU A 182 28.17 10.39 -38.89
N LEU A 183 27.21 10.99 -38.17
CA LEU A 183 26.27 10.37 -37.23
C LEU A 183 24.85 10.71 -37.62
N PRO A 184 24.04 9.74 -38.06
CA PRO A 184 22.60 10.00 -38.24
C PRO A 184 21.91 10.11 -36.87
N VAL A 185 21.23 11.21 -36.64
CA VAL A 185 20.42 11.43 -35.42
C VAL A 185 18.98 11.08 -35.71
N ARG A 186 18.47 10.11 -34.97
CA ARG A 186 17.15 9.53 -35.21
C ARG A 186 16.23 9.74 -34.03
N GLU A 187 14.98 10.15 -34.32
CA GLU A 187 13.93 10.38 -33.34
C GLU A 187 13.62 9.11 -32.56
N ARG A 188 13.49 9.25 -31.24
CA ARG A 188 13.24 8.18 -30.26
C ARG A 188 14.31 7.07 -30.22
N TYR A 189 15.45 7.31 -30.86
CA TYR A 189 16.70 6.53 -30.71
C TYR A 189 17.77 7.36 -30.02
N HIS A 190 18.21 8.44 -30.67
CA HIS A 190 19.31 9.28 -30.21
C HIS A 190 18.81 10.59 -29.60
N ILE A 191 17.61 11.00 -29.95
CA ILE A 191 16.97 12.23 -29.51
C ILE A 191 15.49 11.98 -29.23
N GLY A 192 14.88 12.78 -28.38
CA GLY A 192 13.44 12.81 -28.15
C GLY A 192 12.95 14.26 -28.07
N MET A 193 11.66 14.42 -27.96
CA MET A 193 11.02 15.73 -27.95
C MET A 193 11.23 16.47 -26.63
N PHE A 194 11.12 17.80 -26.70
CA PHE A 194 11.27 18.72 -25.56
C PHE A 194 10.19 18.53 -24.49
N GLN A 195 9.07 17.89 -24.81
CA GLN A 195 8.04 17.50 -23.84
C GLN A 195 7.94 15.99 -23.82
N GLN A 196 7.92 15.41 -22.62
CA GLN A 196 7.79 13.99 -22.43
C GLN A 196 6.36 13.62 -21.99
N GLY A 197 5.65 12.90 -22.85
CA GLY A 197 4.38 12.30 -22.51
C GLY A 197 4.52 10.96 -21.78
N TRP A 198 3.41 10.41 -21.32
CA TRP A 198 3.41 9.07 -20.74
C TRP A 198 3.85 8.01 -21.75
N GLY A 199 4.80 7.17 -21.35
CA GLY A 199 5.30 6.06 -22.18
C GLY A 199 6.29 6.48 -23.27
N GLU A 200 6.68 7.75 -23.32
CA GLU A 200 7.68 8.23 -24.28
C GLU A 200 9.08 8.02 -23.74
N ASN A 201 9.84 7.22 -24.44
CA ASN A 201 11.24 6.94 -24.17
C ASN A 201 12.03 6.95 -25.47
N SER A 202 13.34 7.14 -25.33
CA SER A 202 14.32 6.95 -26.39
C SER A 202 15.10 5.65 -26.14
N ILE A 203 15.60 5.03 -27.20
CA ILE A 203 16.29 3.74 -27.11
C ILE A 203 17.72 3.92 -26.59
N GLU A 204 18.47 4.87 -27.15
CA GLU A 204 19.89 5.09 -26.82
C GLU A 204 20.13 6.36 -26.01
N SER A 205 19.20 7.30 -26.00
CA SER A 205 19.30 8.50 -25.18
C SER A 205 18.44 8.40 -23.92
N VAL A 206 18.72 9.26 -22.95
CA VAL A 206 17.99 9.37 -21.68
C VAL A 206 17.60 10.82 -21.44
N ALA A 207 16.50 11.04 -20.70
CA ALA A 207 16.15 12.39 -20.26
C ALA A 207 17.27 12.97 -19.37
N HIS A 208 17.45 14.28 -19.40
CA HIS A 208 18.59 14.97 -18.77
C HIS A 208 18.63 14.90 -17.24
N HIS A 209 17.60 14.42 -16.59
CA HIS A 209 17.53 14.28 -15.13
C HIS A 209 17.50 12.81 -14.71
N LYS A 210 18.10 12.51 -13.57
CA LYS A 210 18.02 11.19 -12.93
C LYS A 210 16.60 10.95 -12.39
N SER A 211 16.19 9.69 -12.37
CA SER A 211 14.94 9.31 -11.68
C SER A 211 15.05 9.58 -10.18
N ARG A 212 13.94 9.91 -9.54
CA ARG A 212 13.92 10.15 -8.10
C ARG A 212 14.10 8.86 -7.30
N PRO A 213 14.77 8.90 -6.14
CA PRO A 213 14.89 7.76 -5.26
C PRO A 213 13.54 7.41 -4.62
N VAL A 214 13.40 6.14 -4.23
CA VAL A 214 12.26 5.66 -3.47
C VAL A 214 12.44 6.05 -2.00
N SER A 215 11.50 6.79 -1.46
CA SER A 215 11.51 7.17 -0.03
C SER A 215 10.87 6.07 0.81
N PHE A 216 11.55 5.64 1.87
CA PHE A 216 10.98 4.66 2.82
C PHE A 216 9.96 5.28 3.79
N LEU A 217 9.90 6.61 3.90
CA LEU A 217 8.89 7.31 4.70
C LEU A 217 7.54 7.40 4.01
N ARG A 218 7.53 7.29 2.70
CA ARG A 218 6.30 7.21 1.96
C ARG A 218 5.80 5.78 2.04
N ASN A 219 4.60 5.60 2.56
CA ASN A 219 3.85 4.40 2.25
C ASN A 219 3.82 4.31 0.72
N ILE A 220 4.20 3.15 0.18
CA ILE A 220 4.05 2.90 -1.25
C ILE A 220 2.53 2.90 -1.47
N THR A 221 2.00 4.08 -1.76
CA THR A 221 0.61 4.24 -2.12
C THR A 221 0.43 3.82 -3.56
N VAL A 222 -0.77 3.49 -3.93
CA VAL A 222 -1.18 3.18 -5.29
C VAL A 222 -0.69 4.21 -6.30
N SER A 223 -0.71 5.48 -5.92
CA SER A 223 -0.29 6.59 -6.77
C SER A 223 1.21 6.61 -7.08
N GLU A 224 2.04 5.92 -6.30
CA GLU A 224 3.50 5.89 -6.46
C GLU A 224 4.01 4.56 -7.01
N TRP A 225 3.21 3.50 -6.87
CA TRP A 225 3.62 2.15 -7.22
C TRP A 225 4.00 1.98 -8.70
N GLY A 226 3.18 2.46 -9.62
CA GLY A 226 3.45 2.37 -11.05
C GLY A 226 4.62 3.25 -11.50
N TRP A 227 4.91 4.31 -10.79
CA TRP A 227 5.96 5.27 -11.14
C TRP A 227 7.35 4.82 -10.72
N THR A 228 7.47 4.02 -9.67
CA THR A 228 8.75 3.43 -9.30
C THR A 228 9.20 2.33 -10.26
N GLN A 229 8.31 1.80 -11.07
CA GLN A 229 8.61 0.76 -12.07
C GLN A 229 8.85 1.31 -13.47
N THR A 230 8.28 2.45 -13.78
CA THR A 230 8.58 3.20 -14.99
C THR A 230 9.54 4.32 -14.63
N ARG A 231 10.62 4.52 -15.35
CA ARG A 231 11.61 5.58 -15.10
C ARG A 231 11.07 7.00 -15.23
N VAL A 232 9.79 7.17 -15.49
CA VAL A 232 9.12 8.45 -15.70
C VAL A 232 8.13 8.67 -14.56
N GLN A 233 8.46 9.55 -13.66
CA GLN A 233 7.55 10.07 -12.64
C GLN A 233 6.79 11.27 -13.20
N THR A 234 5.57 11.51 -12.69
CA THR A 234 4.76 12.66 -13.12
C THR A 234 5.41 13.99 -12.77
N GLU A 235 6.18 14.02 -11.68
CA GLU A 235 6.95 15.17 -11.23
C GLU A 235 8.17 15.46 -12.11
N ASP A 236 8.64 14.47 -12.87
CA ASP A 236 9.75 14.61 -13.80
C ASP A 236 9.32 15.23 -15.14
N ARG A 237 8.04 15.48 -15.33
CA ARG A 237 7.48 16.17 -16.50
C ARG A 237 7.66 17.68 -16.34
N GLY A 238 8.85 18.17 -16.71
CA GLY A 238 9.06 19.58 -16.85
C GLY A 238 8.48 20.13 -18.17
N ASP A 239 8.39 21.45 -18.25
CA ASP A 239 8.02 22.12 -19.50
C ASP A 239 9.09 21.94 -20.59
N TRP A 240 10.30 21.57 -20.18
CA TRP A 240 11.46 21.38 -21.05
C TRP A 240 12.27 20.14 -20.68
N ILE A 241 12.57 19.28 -21.66
CA ILE A 241 13.45 18.12 -21.52
C ILE A 241 14.52 18.14 -22.61
N ASN A 242 15.77 18.07 -22.20
CA ASN A 242 16.87 17.68 -23.07
C ASN A 242 17.09 16.16 -22.99
N TRP A 243 17.53 15.57 -24.09
CA TRP A 243 17.94 14.19 -24.15
C TRP A 243 19.45 14.12 -24.20
N LEU A 244 20.04 13.23 -23.43
CA LEU A 244 21.45 12.93 -23.41
C LEU A 244 21.72 11.72 -24.29
N TRP A 245 22.53 11.90 -25.31
CA TRP A 245 23.00 10.80 -26.15
C TRP A 245 24.51 10.69 -26.09
N ALA A 246 25.01 9.53 -25.62
CA ALA A 246 26.44 9.23 -25.56
C ALA A 246 26.86 8.46 -26.82
N TRP A 247 27.63 9.10 -27.66
CA TRP A 247 28.19 8.48 -28.84
C TRP A 247 29.64 8.04 -28.60
N GLU A 248 29.92 6.77 -28.90
CA GLU A 248 31.28 6.23 -28.81
C GLU A 248 32.09 6.66 -30.06
N ASN A 249 33.15 7.41 -29.84
CA ASN A 249 34.04 7.86 -30.90
C ASN A 249 34.88 6.69 -31.41
N PRO A 250 34.77 6.31 -32.70
CA PRO A 250 35.61 5.24 -33.26
C PRO A 250 37.09 5.60 -33.39
N ASN A 251 37.43 6.87 -33.22
CA ASN A 251 38.81 7.37 -33.31
C ASN A 251 39.17 8.15 -32.02
N PRO A 252 39.17 7.52 -30.83
CA PRO A 252 39.31 8.22 -29.56
C PRO A 252 40.66 8.95 -29.40
N GLU A 253 41.69 8.52 -30.14
CA GLU A 253 43.03 9.11 -30.14
C GLU A 253 43.11 10.38 -30.98
N LYS A 254 42.19 10.58 -31.93
CA LYS A 254 42.21 11.77 -32.78
C LYS A 254 41.62 12.95 -32.04
N LYS A 255 42.23 14.10 -32.18
CA LYS A 255 41.69 15.34 -31.63
C LYS A 255 40.54 15.84 -32.47
N ILE A 256 39.39 16.08 -31.83
CA ILE A 256 38.21 16.70 -32.41
C ILE A 256 38.43 18.23 -32.34
N LYS A 257 38.28 18.93 -33.48
CA LYS A 257 38.40 20.39 -33.57
C LYS A 257 37.06 21.10 -33.79
N GLY A 258 35.98 20.34 -34.07
CA GLY A 258 34.70 20.96 -34.33
C GLY A 258 33.62 19.98 -34.75
N PHE A 259 32.42 20.50 -34.90
CA PHE A 259 31.25 19.76 -35.32
C PHE A 259 30.49 20.53 -36.40
N ARG A 260 29.86 19.82 -37.34
CA ARG A 260 28.88 20.33 -38.29
C ARG A 260 27.60 19.61 -38.11
N PHE A 261 26.47 20.35 -38.01
CA PHE A 261 25.13 19.85 -37.78
C PHE A 261 24.27 20.15 -39.00
N THR A 262 23.79 19.14 -39.66
CA THR A 262 22.98 19.27 -40.88
C THR A 262 21.55 18.77 -40.58
N PRO A 263 20.52 19.65 -40.60
CA PRO A 263 19.15 19.24 -40.38
C PRO A 263 18.61 18.44 -41.56
N SER A 264 17.67 17.51 -41.28
CA SER A 264 16.94 16.80 -42.34
C SER A 264 15.80 17.63 -42.97
N GLY A 265 15.43 18.74 -42.35
CA GLY A 265 14.29 19.57 -42.72
C GLY A 265 12.93 19.04 -42.30
N LYS A 266 12.87 17.95 -41.53
CA LYS A 266 11.62 17.32 -41.08
C LYS A 266 11.10 17.87 -39.76
N SER A 267 11.95 17.93 -38.75
CA SER A 267 11.62 18.46 -37.45
C SER A 267 12.75 19.42 -37.00
N PRO A 268 12.43 20.59 -36.47
CA PRO A 268 13.42 21.43 -35.83
C PRO A 268 14.02 20.73 -34.62
N LEU A 269 15.26 21.01 -34.31
CA LEU A 269 15.91 20.58 -33.10
C LEU A 269 16.77 21.66 -32.46
N ILE A 270 17.00 21.54 -31.17
CA ILE A 270 17.88 22.41 -30.38
C ILE A 270 18.97 21.54 -29.75
N LEU A 271 20.23 21.88 -30.04
CA LEU A 271 21.37 21.34 -29.32
C LEU A 271 21.81 22.35 -28.25
N SER A 272 21.77 21.92 -27.00
CA SER A 272 22.02 22.76 -25.82
C SER A 272 23.48 22.73 -25.41
N ALA A 273 24.13 21.55 -25.39
CA ALA A 273 25.53 21.43 -24.97
C ALA A 273 26.16 20.15 -25.52
N ILE A 274 27.50 20.11 -25.46
CA ILE A 274 28.31 18.94 -25.82
C ILE A 274 29.37 18.76 -24.73
N THR A 275 29.61 17.53 -24.31
CA THR A 275 30.65 17.18 -23.34
C THR A 275 31.46 16.00 -23.87
N GLY A 276 32.78 16.02 -23.68
CA GLY A 276 33.67 14.90 -23.98
C GLY A 276 34.09 14.16 -22.72
N GLY A 277 34.34 12.86 -22.84
CA GLY A 277 34.75 12.05 -21.69
C GLY A 277 35.49 10.77 -22.07
N ASN A 278 36.22 10.22 -21.10
CA ASN A 278 37.09 9.04 -21.27
C ASN A 278 36.78 7.95 -20.24
N VAL A 279 35.58 7.44 -20.25
CA VAL A 279 35.21 6.30 -19.41
C VAL A 279 35.21 4.99 -20.19
N SER A 280 35.32 3.86 -19.49
CA SER A 280 35.51 2.53 -20.09
C SER A 280 34.32 2.04 -20.90
N SER A 281 33.12 2.41 -20.50
CA SER A 281 31.83 1.98 -21.10
C SER A 281 30.88 3.17 -21.24
N ASN A 282 29.68 2.93 -21.82
CA ASN A 282 28.71 3.99 -22.03
C ASN A 282 28.30 4.65 -20.68
N PRO A 283 28.55 5.96 -20.51
CA PRO A 283 28.30 6.67 -19.24
C PRO A 283 26.82 6.78 -18.85
N LEU A 284 25.91 6.59 -19.80
CA LEU A 284 24.45 6.61 -19.57
C LEU A 284 23.85 5.21 -19.37
N ARG A 285 24.71 4.17 -19.33
CA ARG A 285 24.33 2.78 -19.05
C ARG A 285 25.10 2.29 -17.82
N TRP A 286 24.35 2.06 -16.76
CA TRP A 286 24.93 1.67 -15.48
C TRP A 286 24.74 0.19 -15.20
N ASN A 287 25.57 -0.35 -14.31
CA ASN A 287 25.46 -1.73 -13.87
C ASN A 287 24.12 -2.00 -13.16
N SER A 288 23.76 -3.26 -13.05
CA SER A 288 22.60 -3.69 -12.28
C SER A 288 22.67 -3.23 -10.82
N ARG A 289 21.52 -3.15 -10.20
CA ARG A 289 21.35 -2.70 -8.81
C ARG A 289 22.25 -3.46 -7.84
N GLN A 290 22.83 -2.73 -6.92
CA GLN A 290 23.71 -3.21 -5.86
C GLN A 290 23.30 -2.61 -4.53
N LYS A 291 23.73 -3.25 -3.45
CA LYS A 291 23.49 -2.77 -2.08
C LYS A 291 24.79 -2.67 -1.31
N ALA A 292 24.85 -1.67 -0.43
CA ALA A 292 25.93 -1.47 0.51
C ALA A 292 25.39 -0.98 1.86
N VAL A 293 26.09 -1.31 2.93
CA VAL A 293 25.91 -0.66 4.23
C VAL A 293 26.86 0.51 4.31
N LEU A 294 26.31 1.69 4.59
CA LEU A 294 27.06 2.92 4.83
C LEU A 294 27.03 3.21 6.33
N SER A 295 28.21 3.33 6.94
CA SER A 295 28.36 3.80 8.31
C SER A 295 28.53 5.32 8.31
N LEU A 296 27.61 6.03 8.97
CA LEU A 296 27.63 7.49 9.02
C LEU A 296 28.75 7.97 9.96
N PRO A 297 29.50 9.02 9.60
CA PRO A 297 30.43 9.67 10.49
C PRO A 297 29.76 10.14 11.79
N LYS A 298 30.52 10.17 12.88
CA LYS A 298 30.01 10.59 14.20
C LYS A 298 29.40 12.00 14.12
N GLY A 299 28.17 12.13 14.59
CA GLY A 299 27.41 13.40 14.60
C GLY A 299 26.64 13.69 13.30
N ILE A 300 26.70 12.81 12.31
CA ILE A 300 25.84 12.90 11.13
C ILE A 300 24.58 12.09 11.36
N VAL A 301 23.44 12.73 11.22
CA VAL A 301 22.11 12.09 11.30
C VAL A 301 21.59 11.85 9.89
N PHE A 302 21.09 10.66 9.65
CA PHE A 302 20.47 10.33 8.36
C PHE A 302 19.14 11.07 8.19
N ASN A 303 19.08 11.90 7.12
CA ASN A 303 17.83 12.46 6.64
C ASN A 303 17.27 11.54 5.54
N PRO A 304 16.15 10.85 5.79
CA PRO A 304 15.55 9.96 4.81
C PRO A 304 14.76 10.67 3.69
N VAL A 305 14.57 11.97 3.82
CA VAL A 305 13.83 12.78 2.84
C VAL A 305 14.81 13.31 1.81
N PRO A 306 14.72 12.93 0.53
CA PRO A 306 15.47 13.57 -0.52
C PRO A 306 14.98 15.02 -0.70
N ASP A 307 15.86 15.89 -1.20
CA ASP A 307 15.52 17.26 -1.54
C ASP A 307 14.58 17.34 -2.77
N GLU A 308 14.22 18.55 -3.18
CA GLU A 308 13.36 18.79 -4.35
C GLU A 308 13.94 18.23 -5.65
N LYS A 309 15.26 18.04 -5.73
CA LYS A 309 15.98 17.45 -6.87
C LYS A 309 16.10 15.91 -6.76
N GLY A 310 15.61 15.32 -5.68
CA GLY A 310 15.71 13.88 -5.43
C GLY A 310 17.05 13.44 -4.86
N LEU A 311 17.80 14.33 -4.22
CA LEU A 311 19.14 14.04 -3.70
C LEU A 311 19.11 13.84 -2.18
N PHE A 312 19.80 12.80 -1.70
CA PHE A 312 20.03 12.62 -0.26
C PHE A 312 21.22 13.46 0.20
N SER A 313 21.07 14.15 1.32
CA SER A 313 22.16 14.95 1.91
C SER A 313 23.30 14.12 2.49
N THR A 314 23.11 12.81 2.64
CA THR A 314 24.07 11.89 3.30
C THR A 314 24.84 10.99 2.36
N VAL A 315 24.36 10.77 1.13
CA VAL A 315 25.01 9.92 0.15
C VAL A 315 24.59 10.29 -1.28
N GLN A 316 25.54 10.45 -2.15
CA GLN A 316 25.32 10.69 -3.57
C GLN A 316 26.35 9.94 -4.43
N LEU A 317 26.04 9.81 -5.71
CA LEU A 317 26.92 9.25 -6.73
C LEU A 317 27.00 10.24 -7.90
N ASP A 318 28.20 10.37 -8.52
CA ASP A 318 28.31 11.10 -9.77
C ASP A 318 27.72 10.31 -10.95
N LEU A 319 28.44 9.33 -11.48
CA LEU A 319 27.98 8.45 -12.57
C LEU A 319 27.12 7.30 -12.04
N GLY A 320 26.10 7.62 -11.29
CA GLY A 320 25.23 6.66 -10.66
C GLY A 320 24.04 7.33 -9.99
N GLN A 321 23.18 6.48 -9.42
CA GLN A 321 21.98 6.91 -8.72
C GLN A 321 21.79 6.09 -7.45
N VAL A 322 21.52 6.77 -6.36
CA VAL A 322 20.96 6.14 -5.16
C VAL A 322 19.48 5.88 -5.41
N ILE A 323 19.09 4.62 -5.42
CA ILE A 323 17.69 4.19 -5.64
C ILE A 323 16.90 4.31 -4.35
N SER A 324 17.49 3.85 -3.24
CA SER A 324 16.91 3.99 -1.91
C SER A 324 18.01 4.07 -0.85
N ALA A 325 17.72 4.76 0.24
CA ALA A 325 18.55 4.78 1.43
C ALA A 325 17.65 4.66 2.66
N THR A 326 17.90 3.65 3.49
CA THR A 326 17.08 3.35 4.67
C THR A 326 17.97 3.03 5.88
N PRO A 327 17.56 3.39 7.11
CA PRO A 327 18.26 2.90 8.29
C PRO A 327 18.37 1.38 8.27
N ARG A 328 19.56 0.84 8.51
CA ARG A 328 19.80 -0.60 8.51
C ARG A 328 18.96 -1.29 9.58
N LEU A 329 18.25 -2.34 9.20
CA LEU A 329 17.57 -3.21 10.16
C LEU A 329 18.58 -4.07 10.91
N LEU A 330 18.42 -4.17 12.22
CA LEU A 330 19.33 -4.91 13.09
C LEU A 330 18.81 -6.32 13.32
N TYR A 331 19.49 -7.31 12.79
CA TYR A 331 19.25 -8.74 12.97
C TYR A 331 20.54 -9.47 13.36
N PRO A 332 20.42 -10.49 14.24
CA PRO A 332 19.32 -10.71 15.16
C PRO A 332 19.37 -9.73 16.33
N VAL A 333 18.24 -9.44 16.94
CA VAL A 333 18.17 -8.78 18.24
C VAL A 333 18.32 -9.80 19.37
N GLN A 334 18.59 -9.36 20.58
CA GLN A 334 18.90 -10.23 21.73
C GLN A 334 17.85 -11.33 21.99
N ASP A 335 16.58 -11.02 21.80
CA ASP A 335 15.43 -11.90 21.98
C ASP A 335 14.79 -12.35 20.67
N TRP A 336 15.50 -12.24 19.53
CA TRP A 336 14.92 -12.46 18.21
C TRP A 336 14.22 -13.82 18.07
N SER A 337 14.83 -14.89 18.55
CA SER A 337 14.24 -16.23 18.47
C SER A 337 12.95 -16.42 19.28
N GLN A 338 12.69 -15.53 20.23
CA GLN A 338 11.52 -15.58 21.12
C GLN A 338 10.54 -14.42 20.85
N SER A 339 10.84 -13.54 19.90
CA SER A 339 9.98 -12.41 19.60
C SER A 339 8.68 -12.87 18.93
N TYR A 340 7.63 -12.09 19.09
CA TYR A 340 6.33 -12.37 18.49
C TYR A 340 6.23 -11.90 17.03
N ASN A 341 5.24 -12.43 16.31
CA ASN A 341 5.13 -12.35 14.86
C ASN A 341 5.16 -10.94 14.26
N ASN A 342 4.63 -9.95 14.93
CA ASN A 342 4.55 -8.58 14.42
C ASN A 342 5.61 -7.63 15.02
N LYS A 343 6.65 -8.17 15.67
CA LYS A 343 7.75 -7.34 16.15
C LYS A 343 8.55 -6.80 14.97
N ILE A 344 8.63 -5.49 14.89
CA ILE A 344 9.47 -4.81 13.90
C ILE A 344 10.90 -4.78 14.42
N PRO A 345 11.91 -5.20 13.63
CA PRO A 345 13.29 -5.13 14.04
C PRO A 345 13.73 -3.68 14.30
N PRO A 346 14.59 -3.43 15.30
CA PRO A 346 15.13 -2.10 15.52
C PRO A 346 15.98 -1.64 14.32
N ARG A 347 16.10 -0.34 14.19
CA ARG A 347 16.91 0.30 13.14
C ARG A 347 18.21 0.81 13.75
N SER A 348 19.27 0.78 12.95
CA SER A 348 20.53 1.42 13.32
C SER A 348 20.38 2.94 13.31
N GLU A 349 20.99 3.62 14.26
CA GLU A 349 21.06 5.09 14.31
C GLU A 349 22.18 5.65 13.43
N ASN A 350 23.20 4.85 13.13
CA ASN A 350 24.40 5.28 12.43
C ASN A 350 24.77 4.45 11.19
N GLU A 351 23.96 3.46 10.83
CA GLU A 351 24.16 2.68 9.61
C GLU A 351 22.92 2.74 8.74
N ILE A 352 23.13 2.98 7.47
CA ILE A 352 22.08 2.96 6.45
C ILE A 352 22.40 1.90 5.39
N MET A 353 21.35 1.25 4.90
CA MET A 353 21.43 0.42 3.72
C MET A 353 21.14 1.27 2.50
N VAL A 354 22.07 1.30 1.56
CA VAL A 354 21.94 2.04 0.31
C VAL A 354 21.79 1.05 -0.82
N GLU A 355 20.75 1.24 -1.61
CA GLU A 355 20.57 0.56 -2.89
C GLU A 355 20.87 1.54 -4.01
N TYR A 356 21.70 1.14 -4.96
CA TYR A 356 22.18 2.01 -6.00
C TYR A 356 22.44 1.29 -7.32
N THR A 357 22.55 2.06 -8.39
CA THR A 357 23.07 1.65 -9.68
C THR A 357 24.15 2.67 -10.11
N ALA A 358 25.22 2.22 -10.72
CA ALA A 358 26.32 3.09 -11.04
C ALA A 358 27.18 2.55 -12.20
N HIS A 359 27.86 3.47 -12.88
CA HIS A 359 28.96 3.15 -13.79
C HIS A 359 30.13 2.58 -12.99
N PRO A 360 30.96 1.67 -13.54
CA PRO A 360 32.09 1.10 -12.83
C PRO A 360 33.10 2.16 -12.30
N GLU A 361 33.22 3.29 -12.98
CA GLU A 361 34.11 4.38 -12.62
C GLU A 361 33.43 5.50 -11.82
N ALA A 362 32.27 5.25 -11.27
CA ALA A 362 31.57 6.18 -10.41
C ALA A 362 32.27 6.38 -9.06
N MET A 363 31.96 7.49 -8.41
CA MET A 363 32.43 7.82 -7.06
C MET A 363 31.24 8.03 -6.12
N PHE A 364 31.39 7.57 -4.87
CA PHE A 364 30.50 7.93 -3.77
C PHE A 364 30.97 9.23 -3.12
N TYR A 365 30.01 10.08 -2.83
CA TYR A 365 30.19 11.34 -2.12
C TYR A 365 29.47 11.26 -0.77
N LEU A 366 30.23 11.40 0.30
CA LEU A 366 29.76 11.29 1.69
C LEU A 366 30.15 12.54 2.49
N PRO A 367 29.33 13.03 3.42
CA PRO A 367 29.65 14.20 4.23
C PRO A 367 30.97 14.05 5.00
N GLY A 368 31.89 14.96 4.78
CA GLY A 368 33.15 15.01 5.52
C GLY A 368 34.17 13.93 5.15
N SER A 369 34.02 13.28 4.00
CA SER A 369 35.02 12.39 3.42
C SER A 369 35.40 12.81 2.00
N GLU A 370 36.59 12.41 1.54
CA GLU A 370 36.96 12.50 0.13
C GLU A 370 36.08 11.55 -0.69
N PRO A 371 35.83 11.86 -1.98
CA PRO A 371 35.07 10.96 -2.88
C PRO A 371 35.70 9.57 -2.93
N LEU A 372 34.86 8.53 -2.81
CA LEU A 372 35.28 7.14 -2.76
C LEU A 372 35.03 6.43 -4.10
N PRO A 373 36.05 5.95 -4.83
CA PRO A 373 35.86 5.20 -6.06
C PRO A 373 35.02 3.92 -5.81
N LEU A 374 33.99 3.69 -6.63
CA LEU A 374 33.18 2.50 -6.56
C LEU A 374 34.00 1.21 -6.67
N THR A 375 35.02 1.18 -7.52
CA THR A 375 35.93 0.02 -7.67
C THR A 375 36.65 -0.34 -6.38
N SER A 376 37.02 0.64 -5.58
CA SER A 376 37.67 0.42 -4.29
C SER A 376 36.67 -0.09 -3.24
N VAL A 377 35.46 0.42 -3.29
CA VAL A 377 34.34 -0.06 -2.42
C VAL A 377 34.02 -1.51 -2.72
N LEU A 378 33.83 -1.88 -3.99
CA LEU A 378 33.51 -3.25 -4.39
C LEU A 378 34.62 -4.27 -4.04
N LYS A 379 35.87 -3.85 -3.99
CA LYS A 379 37.00 -4.69 -3.58
C LYS A 379 37.23 -4.74 -2.08
N ASN A 380 36.40 -4.09 -1.30
CA ASN A 380 36.56 -3.95 0.16
C ASN A 380 37.91 -3.33 0.58
N GLN A 381 38.51 -2.49 -0.27
CA GLN A 381 39.90 -2.05 -0.10
C GLN A 381 40.09 -0.76 0.71
N VAL A 382 39.05 0.02 0.96
CA VAL A 382 39.30 1.43 1.31
C VAL A 382 38.53 1.98 2.49
N SER A 383 37.46 1.34 2.95
CA SER A 383 36.59 2.14 3.83
C SER A 383 35.88 1.36 4.90
N SER A 384 36.11 1.79 6.16
CA SER A 384 35.19 1.48 7.27
C SER A 384 33.82 2.17 7.11
N LEU A 385 33.67 3.10 6.14
CA LEU A 385 32.47 3.89 5.94
C LEU A 385 31.44 3.21 5.05
N ILE A 386 31.86 2.45 4.03
CA ILE A 386 30.93 1.78 3.12
C ILE A 386 31.38 0.34 2.85
N LYS A 387 30.46 -0.59 3.06
CA LYS A 387 30.71 -2.03 2.92
C LYS A 387 29.68 -2.60 1.93
N PRO A 388 30.12 -3.20 0.79
CA PRO A 388 29.21 -3.87 -0.11
C PRO A 388 28.58 -5.08 0.58
N LEU A 389 27.34 -5.39 0.23
CA LEU A 389 26.70 -6.62 0.68
C LEU A 389 27.29 -7.82 -0.07
N THR A 390 27.43 -8.94 0.64
CA THR A 390 27.85 -10.20 0.01
C THR A 390 26.78 -10.62 -1.02
N PRO A 391 27.17 -10.90 -2.26
CA PRO A 391 26.21 -11.32 -3.28
C PRO A 391 25.46 -12.61 -2.88
N ALA A 392 24.15 -12.64 -3.08
CA ALA A 392 23.30 -13.79 -2.89
C ALA A 392 23.48 -14.76 -4.07
N SER A 393 24.55 -15.55 -4.05
CA SER A 393 25.00 -16.40 -5.18
C SER A 393 24.60 -17.87 -5.04
N GLN A 394 24.26 -18.33 -3.82
CA GLN A 394 23.92 -19.74 -3.58
C GLN A 394 22.41 -19.94 -3.75
N LYS A 395 22.02 -20.76 -4.73
CA LYS A 395 20.60 -21.11 -4.97
C LYS A 395 20.19 -22.22 -4.03
N VAL A 396 19.26 -21.91 -3.10
CA VAL A 396 18.82 -22.82 -2.06
C VAL A 396 17.31 -23.05 -2.14
N ARG A 397 16.89 -24.31 -2.02
CA ARG A 397 15.47 -24.68 -1.87
C ARG A 397 15.10 -24.65 -0.40
N ILE A 398 14.13 -23.80 -0.05
CA ILE A 398 13.52 -23.78 1.28
C ILE A 398 12.26 -24.67 1.23
N ARG A 399 12.14 -25.58 2.22
CA ARG A 399 10.96 -26.42 2.40
C ARG A 399 10.43 -26.24 3.80
N VAL A 400 9.17 -25.84 3.91
CA VAL A 400 8.45 -25.76 5.17
C VAL A 400 7.40 -26.86 5.18
N VAL A 401 7.51 -27.78 6.12
CA VAL A 401 6.67 -28.98 6.16
C VAL A 401 5.97 -29.11 7.53
N ASP A 402 4.78 -29.65 7.50
CA ASP A 402 4.13 -30.11 8.72
C ASP A 402 4.88 -31.29 9.32
N LYS A 403 5.24 -31.20 10.59
CA LYS A 403 6.07 -32.19 11.29
C LYS A 403 5.43 -33.59 11.34
N ALA A 404 4.12 -33.66 11.43
CA ALA A 404 3.42 -34.92 11.56
C ALA A 404 3.26 -35.65 10.21
N SER A 405 2.95 -34.89 9.16
CA SER A 405 2.66 -35.46 7.83
C SER A 405 3.83 -35.39 6.86
N GLY A 406 4.85 -34.56 7.11
CA GLY A 406 5.96 -34.28 6.19
C GLY A 406 5.54 -33.52 4.91
N LYS A 407 4.28 -33.09 4.81
CA LYS A 407 3.77 -32.38 3.62
C LYS A 407 4.14 -30.89 3.66
N PRO A 408 4.42 -30.29 2.48
CA PRO A 408 4.59 -28.84 2.38
C PRO A 408 3.37 -28.07 2.92
N VAL A 409 3.62 -26.98 3.61
CA VAL A 409 2.58 -26.15 4.24
C VAL A 409 2.74 -24.70 3.83
N PRO A 410 1.71 -24.05 3.30
CA PRO A 410 1.74 -22.63 3.00
C PRO A 410 2.03 -21.79 4.25
N VAL A 411 2.95 -20.84 4.12
CA VAL A 411 3.41 -20.00 5.23
C VAL A 411 3.77 -18.59 4.78
N LYS A 412 3.77 -17.65 5.72
CA LYS A 412 4.43 -16.37 5.57
C LYS A 412 5.92 -16.55 5.84
N PHE A 413 6.75 -16.10 4.90
CA PHE A 413 8.18 -16.33 4.87
C PHE A 413 8.98 -15.05 4.79
N HIS A 414 9.97 -14.91 5.68
CA HIS A 414 10.98 -13.87 5.64
C HIS A 414 12.35 -14.51 5.57
N ALA A 415 13.23 -13.96 4.75
CA ALA A 415 14.63 -14.30 4.77
C ALA A 415 15.47 -13.01 4.75
N HIS A 416 16.43 -12.90 5.64
CA HIS A 416 17.30 -11.74 5.79
C HIS A 416 18.75 -12.16 5.85
N GLY A 417 19.61 -11.38 5.19
CA GLY A 417 21.05 -11.51 5.33
C GLY A 417 21.59 -10.85 6.60
N GLU A 418 22.85 -11.02 6.86
CA GLU A 418 23.55 -10.50 8.05
C GLU A 418 23.57 -8.95 8.08
N SER A 419 23.47 -8.30 6.93
CA SER A 419 23.39 -6.85 6.84
C SER A 419 21.96 -6.30 7.01
N GLY A 420 20.97 -7.13 7.26
CA GLY A 420 19.55 -6.76 7.39
C GLY A 420 18.81 -6.66 6.06
N GLU A 421 19.44 -7.06 4.95
CA GLU A 421 18.81 -7.07 3.64
C GLU A 421 17.78 -8.17 3.49
N TYR A 422 16.67 -7.84 2.86
CA TYR A 422 15.65 -8.82 2.49
C TYR A 422 16.11 -9.69 1.32
N LEU A 423 15.96 -11.00 1.45
CA LEU A 423 16.33 -12.01 0.47
C LEU A 423 15.06 -12.64 -0.12
N ALA A 424 14.56 -12.05 -1.19
CA ALA A 424 13.31 -12.47 -1.80
C ALA A 424 13.43 -13.82 -2.50
N PRO A 425 12.43 -14.70 -2.40
CA PRO A 425 12.34 -15.88 -3.27
C PRO A 425 12.37 -15.51 -4.75
N VAL A 426 13.05 -16.34 -5.58
CA VAL A 426 13.18 -16.09 -7.01
C VAL A 426 11.98 -16.59 -7.81
N ASP A 427 11.20 -17.49 -7.25
CA ASP A 427 9.98 -18.08 -7.79
C ASP A 427 8.71 -17.56 -7.10
N ARG A 428 8.73 -16.31 -6.65
CA ARG A 428 7.59 -15.66 -5.99
C ARG A 428 6.36 -15.77 -6.87
N HIS A 429 5.28 -16.20 -6.24
CA HIS A 429 3.99 -16.23 -6.88
C HIS A 429 3.41 -14.82 -6.97
N ARG A 430 3.05 -14.41 -8.17
CA ARG A 430 2.40 -13.13 -8.42
C ARG A 430 1.38 -13.32 -9.53
N LEU A 431 0.11 -13.21 -9.16
CA LEU A 431 -0.98 -13.19 -10.14
C LEU A 431 -1.52 -11.76 -10.23
N PRO A 432 -1.50 -11.16 -11.42
CA PRO A 432 -2.14 -9.88 -11.63
C PRO A 432 -3.66 -10.03 -11.49
N ASN A 433 -4.30 -9.14 -10.74
CA ASN A 433 -5.72 -8.93 -10.83
C ASN A 433 -5.97 -7.96 -11.99
N CYS A 434 -6.62 -8.41 -13.05
CA CYS A 434 -6.84 -7.62 -14.26
C CYS A 434 -7.86 -6.48 -14.07
N GLU A 435 -8.65 -6.51 -13.01
CA GLU A 435 -9.63 -5.49 -12.69
C GLU A 435 -9.08 -4.39 -11.77
N TRP A 436 -8.05 -4.73 -10.99
CA TRP A 436 -7.39 -3.80 -10.09
C TRP A 436 -5.91 -4.13 -9.98
N PHE A 437 -5.06 -3.11 -9.92
CA PHE A 437 -3.60 -3.28 -9.96
C PHE A 437 -2.87 -2.70 -8.74
N GLU A 438 -3.57 -2.39 -7.68
CA GLU A 438 -2.94 -1.81 -6.48
C GLU A 438 -2.11 -2.81 -5.69
N ASP A 439 -2.57 -4.03 -5.56
CA ASP A 439 -1.90 -5.05 -4.76
C ASP A 439 -1.18 -6.10 -5.60
N TYR A 440 -0.37 -5.62 -6.53
CA TYR A 440 0.49 -6.49 -7.34
C TYR A 440 1.75 -6.97 -6.65
N SER A 441 1.98 -6.53 -5.43
CA SER A 441 3.22 -6.87 -4.75
C SER A 441 3.25 -8.34 -4.40
N ALA A 442 4.26 -9.05 -4.90
CA ALA A 442 4.58 -10.39 -4.44
C ALA A 442 5.23 -10.37 -3.05
N ASP A 443 5.68 -9.21 -2.62
CA ASP A 443 6.29 -8.98 -1.33
C ASP A 443 5.35 -8.15 -0.47
N PHE A 444 5.09 -8.64 0.71
CA PHE A 444 4.32 -7.97 1.74
C PHE A 444 5.25 -7.10 2.60
N VAL A 445 4.91 -5.85 2.81
CA VAL A 445 5.77 -4.91 3.56
C VAL A 445 5.04 -4.42 4.80
N HIS A 446 5.15 -5.19 5.88
CA HIS A 446 4.51 -4.85 7.13
C HIS A 446 5.08 -3.54 7.71
N ARG A 447 4.24 -2.52 7.91
CA ARG A 447 4.60 -1.19 8.42
C ARG A 447 5.81 -0.56 7.70
N ALA A 448 5.89 -0.77 6.38
CA ALA A 448 6.95 -0.24 5.51
C ALA A 448 8.39 -0.70 5.86
N THR A 449 8.58 -1.69 6.70
CA THR A 449 9.92 -2.05 7.20
C THR A 449 10.20 -3.54 7.28
N HIS A 450 9.19 -4.37 7.41
CA HIS A 450 9.35 -5.82 7.58
C HIS A 450 8.81 -6.55 6.36
N THR A 451 9.69 -6.84 5.42
CA THR A 451 9.33 -7.43 4.12
C THR A 451 9.25 -8.94 4.20
N CYS A 452 8.19 -9.52 3.68
CA CYS A 452 7.98 -10.97 3.59
C CYS A 452 7.29 -11.34 2.27
N THR A 453 7.12 -12.63 2.07
CA THR A 453 6.28 -13.16 0.99
C THR A 453 5.52 -14.40 1.48
N TYR A 454 4.45 -14.75 0.78
CA TYR A 454 3.73 -15.99 1.02
C TYR A 454 4.23 -17.06 0.08
N ILE A 455 4.53 -18.24 0.63
CA ILE A 455 5.00 -19.40 -0.14
C ILE A 455 4.08 -20.61 0.06
N PRO A 456 3.92 -21.48 -0.93
CA PRO A 456 3.05 -22.69 -0.82
C PRO A 456 3.67 -23.83 -0.01
N GLY A 457 4.77 -23.57 0.71
CA GLY A 457 5.53 -24.53 1.50
C GLY A 457 6.90 -24.86 0.91
N GLU A 458 7.13 -24.63 -0.37
CA GLU A 458 8.45 -24.73 -0.99
C GLU A 458 8.74 -23.52 -1.86
N THR A 459 10.00 -23.05 -1.84
CA THR A 459 10.44 -21.95 -2.68
C THR A 459 11.94 -21.98 -2.93
N LEU A 460 12.39 -21.28 -3.95
CA LEU A 460 13.80 -21.08 -4.26
C LEU A 460 14.25 -19.68 -3.85
N VAL A 461 15.35 -19.60 -3.14
CA VAL A 461 15.95 -18.32 -2.71
C VAL A 461 17.42 -18.30 -3.07
N ASN A 462 17.90 -17.20 -3.64
CA ASN A 462 19.33 -16.98 -3.72
C ASN A 462 19.80 -16.40 -2.39
N LEU A 463 20.74 -17.06 -1.73
CA LEU A 463 21.26 -16.71 -0.43
C LEU A 463 22.74 -16.33 -0.50
N PRO A 464 23.22 -15.35 0.29
CA PRO A 464 24.64 -15.09 0.41
C PRO A 464 25.33 -16.20 1.23
N PRO A 465 26.57 -16.58 0.94
CA PRO A 465 27.38 -17.36 1.85
C PRO A 465 27.51 -16.68 3.21
N GLY A 466 27.44 -17.45 4.29
CA GLY A 466 27.46 -16.95 5.68
C GLY A 466 26.10 -17.07 6.36
N LYS A 467 25.83 -16.22 7.33
CA LYS A 467 24.62 -16.31 8.13
C LYS A 467 23.40 -15.70 7.44
N VAL A 468 22.33 -16.46 7.45
CA VAL A 468 21.00 -16.02 7.00
C VAL A 468 19.98 -16.26 8.10
N TYR A 469 19.05 -15.36 8.25
CA TYR A 469 18.00 -15.39 9.25
C TYR A 469 16.66 -15.64 8.58
N LEU A 470 16.00 -16.74 8.99
CA LEU A 470 14.69 -17.16 8.47
C LEU A 470 13.63 -16.91 9.54
N GLU A 471 12.54 -16.29 9.14
CA GLU A 471 11.34 -16.17 9.95
C GLU A 471 10.16 -16.81 9.19
N ILE A 472 9.44 -17.68 9.88
CA ILE A 472 8.32 -18.44 9.34
C ILE A 472 7.17 -18.34 10.31
N SER A 473 6.00 -17.93 9.81
CA SER A 473 4.80 -17.84 10.61
C SER A 473 3.57 -18.35 9.86
N LYS A 474 2.60 -18.83 10.62
CA LYS A 474 1.32 -19.33 10.10
C LYS A 474 0.23 -19.18 11.15
N GLY A 475 -0.58 -18.14 11.02
CA GLY A 475 -1.76 -17.92 11.85
C GLY A 475 -1.48 -17.82 13.36
N PHE A 476 -2.53 -18.09 14.16
CA PHE A 476 -2.50 -17.90 15.62
C PHE A 476 -2.36 -19.18 16.43
N GLU A 477 -2.32 -20.33 15.77
CA GLU A 477 -2.19 -21.63 16.42
C GLU A 477 -0.79 -22.23 16.34
N ILE A 478 0.11 -21.61 15.57
CA ILE A 478 1.50 -22.04 15.37
C ILE A 478 2.41 -20.94 15.90
N ALA A 479 3.36 -21.31 16.77
CA ALA A 479 4.37 -20.39 17.26
C ALA A 479 5.29 -19.96 16.09
N PRO A 480 5.59 -18.66 15.95
CA PRO A 480 6.52 -18.21 14.93
C PRO A 480 7.90 -18.85 15.09
N ILE A 481 8.48 -19.30 13.99
CA ILE A 481 9.81 -19.91 13.96
C ILE A 481 10.81 -18.89 13.45
N ARG A 482 11.91 -18.73 14.20
CA ARG A 482 13.04 -17.91 13.83
C ARG A 482 14.32 -18.72 13.93
N LYS A 483 15.04 -18.82 12.81
CA LYS A 483 16.20 -19.71 12.68
C LYS A 483 17.36 -19.02 12.01
N THR A 484 18.54 -19.09 12.63
CA THR A 484 19.79 -18.73 11.97
C THR A 484 20.34 -19.95 11.24
N VAL A 485 20.72 -19.79 9.97
CA VAL A 485 21.26 -20.84 9.12
C VAL A 485 22.59 -20.37 8.54
N GLU A 486 23.60 -21.23 8.55
CA GLU A 486 24.88 -21.01 7.88
C GLU A 486 24.83 -21.52 6.45
N ILE A 487 25.05 -20.64 5.49
CA ILE A 487 25.02 -20.96 4.06
C ILE A 487 26.44 -21.19 3.56
N THR A 488 26.64 -22.34 2.95
CA THR A 488 27.90 -22.72 2.32
C THR A 488 27.68 -23.07 0.85
N GLY A 489 28.75 -23.24 0.07
CA GLY A 489 28.64 -23.67 -1.33
C GLY A 489 28.00 -25.06 -1.54
N ALA A 490 27.87 -25.85 -0.47
CA ALA A 490 27.21 -27.15 -0.46
C ALA A 490 25.73 -27.09 0.01
N THR A 491 25.24 -25.93 0.42
CA THR A 491 23.85 -25.79 0.90
C THR A 491 22.89 -25.76 -0.27
N GLU A 492 22.16 -26.84 -0.49
CA GLU A 492 21.15 -26.94 -1.58
C GLU A 492 19.73 -26.86 -1.07
N VAL A 493 19.45 -27.41 0.13
CA VAL A 493 18.10 -27.50 0.71
C VAL A 493 18.13 -27.15 2.19
N ILE A 494 17.17 -26.37 2.62
CA ILE A 494 16.89 -26.11 4.04
C ILE A 494 15.45 -26.54 4.31
N THR A 495 15.28 -27.51 5.22
CA THR A 495 13.96 -27.95 5.68
C THR A 495 13.66 -27.36 7.05
N VAL A 496 12.46 -26.82 7.19
CA VAL A 496 11.91 -26.31 8.46
C VAL A 496 10.59 -27.02 8.74
N GLU A 497 10.52 -27.66 9.91
CA GLU A 497 9.31 -28.33 10.36
C GLU A 497 8.48 -27.36 11.21
N ILE A 498 7.16 -27.34 10.98
CA ILE A 498 6.20 -26.61 11.80
C ILE A 498 5.23 -27.56 12.47
N GLU A 499 4.76 -27.20 13.66
CA GLU A 499 3.72 -27.95 14.38
C GLU A 499 2.75 -27.00 15.08
N LYS A 500 1.50 -27.43 15.24
CA LYS A 500 0.51 -26.65 15.99
C LYS A 500 0.82 -26.69 17.48
N ALA A 501 0.89 -25.52 18.10
CA ALA A 501 0.99 -25.37 19.55
C ALA A 501 -0.40 -25.30 20.20
N LEU A 502 -1.41 -24.85 19.45
CA LEU A 502 -2.82 -24.79 19.86
C LEU A 502 -3.69 -25.53 18.83
N ASN A 503 -4.71 -26.25 19.30
CA ASN A 503 -5.56 -27.10 18.45
C ASN A 503 -7.04 -26.66 18.50
N TRP A 504 -7.31 -25.38 18.26
CA TRP A 504 -8.69 -24.86 18.23
C TRP A 504 -9.47 -25.45 17.06
N ARG A 505 -8.80 -25.73 15.93
CA ARG A 505 -9.43 -26.39 14.79
C ARG A 505 -10.02 -27.78 15.15
N GLU A 506 -9.33 -28.57 15.98
CA GLU A 506 -9.81 -29.85 16.48
C GLU A 506 -11.00 -29.72 17.42
N LYS A 507 -11.11 -28.59 18.11
CA LYS A 507 -12.27 -28.23 18.93
C LYS A 507 -13.46 -27.70 18.08
N GLY A 508 -13.41 -27.76 16.76
CA GLY A 508 -14.46 -27.28 15.85
C GLY A 508 -14.40 -25.79 15.51
N TRP A 509 -13.38 -25.05 15.94
CA TRP A 509 -13.22 -23.64 15.58
C TRP A 509 -12.61 -23.49 14.19
N VAL A 510 -13.18 -22.59 13.38
CA VAL A 510 -12.68 -22.19 12.06
C VAL A 510 -12.49 -20.69 12.02
N THR A 511 -11.52 -20.26 11.22
CA THR A 511 -11.14 -18.86 11.11
C THR A 511 -11.69 -18.24 9.84
N ALA A 512 -12.04 -16.96 9.90
CA ALA A 512 -12.46 -16.20 8.74
C ALA A 512 -11.96 -14.76 8.80
N ASP A 513 -11.65 -14.20 7.62
CA ASP A 513 -11.56 -12.78 7.36
C ASP A 513 -12.83 -12.38 6.62
N THR A 514 -13.61 -11.46 7.18
CA THR A 514 -14.88 -11.06 6.59
C THR A 514 -14.74 -9.96 5.54
N HIS A 515 -13.50 -9.40 5.36
CA HIS A 515 -13.33 -8.18 4.60
C HIS A 515 -11.95 -8.09 3.92
N VAL A 516 -11.89 -8.50 2.64
CA VAL A 516 -10.64 -8.50 1.86
C VAL A 516 -10.90 -7.95 0.46
N HIS A 517 -10.03 -7.05 -0.02
CA HIS A 517 -10.10 -6.45 -1.35
C HIS A 517 -8.88 -6.76 -2.22
N PHE A 518 -9.00 -6.52 -3.53
CA PHE A 518 -7.95 -6.42 -4.54
C PHE A 518 -7.11 -7.67 -4.82
N LEU A 519 -7.32 -8.76 -4.12
CA LEU A 519 -6.67 -10.03 -4.43
C LEU A 519 -7.47 -10.80 -5.50
N SER A 520 -6.76 -11.60 -6.29
CA SER A 520 -7.43 -12.67 -7.04
C SER A 520 -7.82 -13.80 -6.10
N PRO A 521 -8.83 -14.63 -6.43
CA PRO A 521 -9.17 -15.79 -5.61
C PRO A 521 -7.99 -16.73 -5.33
N VAL A 522 -7.07 -16.88 -6.30
CA VAL A 522 -5.89 -17.74 -6.15
C VAL A 522 -4.87 -17.14 -5.18
N THR A 523 -4.62 -15.83 -5.28
CA THR A 523 -3.74 -15.12 -4.34
C THR A 523 -4.33 -15.09 -2.94
N ALA A 524 -5.64 -14.83 -2.82
CA ALA A 524 -6.36 -14.86 -1.55
C ALA A 524 -6.29 -16.26 -0.90
N MET A 525 -6.37 -17.33 -1.70
CA MET A 525 -6.21 -18.71 -1.24
C MET A 525 -4.81 -18.96 -0.67
N LEU A 526 -3.75 -18.51 -1.37
CA LEU A 526 -2.38 -18.66 -0.90
C LEU A 526 -2.15 -17.87 0.40
N GLU A 527 -2.51 -16.60 0.43
CA GLU A 527 -2.34 -15.76 1.62
C GLU A 527 -3.16 -16.28 2.80
N GLY A 528 -4.44 -16.60 2.59
CA GLY A 528 -5.32 -17.15 3.61
C GLY A 528 -4.81 -18.47 4.19
N SER A 529 -4.42 -19.40 3.33
CA SER A 529 -3.84 -20.68 3.80
C SER A 529 -2.52 -20.48 4.54
N ALA A 530 -1.67 -19.53 4.08
CA ALA A 530 -0.40 -19.21 4.74
C ALA A 530 -0.60 -18.48 6.07
N GLU A 531 -1.62 -17.65 6.21
CA GLU A 531 -2.01 -17.01 7.48
C GLU A 531 -2.90 -17.90 8.36
N GLY A 532 -3.23 -19.13 7.92
CA GLY A 532 -4.10 -20.06 8.67
C GLY A 532 -5.53 -19.54 8.79
N VAL A 533 -6.03 -18.83 7.78
CA VAL A 533 -7.41 -18.33 7.69
C VAL A 533 -8.21 -19.27 6.80
N ASN A 534 -9.16 -19.99 7.39
CA ASN A 534 -9.94 -21.02 6.70
C ASN A 534 -10.88 -20.42 5.63
N ILE A 535 -11.42 -19.24 5.88
CA ILE A 535 -12.37 -18.58 4.97
C ILE A 535 -11.93 -17.15 4.71
N ILE A 536 -11.77 -16.82 3.43
CA ILE A 536 -11.57 -15.46 2.95
C ILE A 536 -12.83 -15.01 2.22
N ASN A 537 -13.43 -13.90 2.70
CA ASN A 537 -14.48 -13.22 1.99
C ASN A 537 -13.86 -12.11 1.16
N LEU A 538 -13.69 -12.38 -0.12
CA LEU A 538 -13.15 -11.43 -1.09
C LEU A 538 -14.29 -10.57 -1.61
N LEU A 539 -14.15 -9.25 -1.58
CA LEU A 539 -15.27 -8.34 -1.85
C LEU A 539 -15.10 -7.65 -3.20
N ALA A 540 -16.04 -7.88 -4.07
CA ALA A 540 -16.26 -7.02 -5.21
C ALA A 540 -16.81 -5.67 -4.70
N SER A 541 -16.29 -4.57 -5.24
CA SER A 541 -16.65 -3.23 -4.79
C SER A 541 -16.67 -2.25 -5.95
N GLN A 542 -17.35 -1.13 -5.74
CA GLN A 542 -17.42 -0.02 -6.67
C GLN A 542 -17.00 1.28 -5.98
N TRP A 543 -16.01 1.96 -6.57
CA TRP A 543 -15.58 3.30 -6.20
C TRP A 543 -15.80 4.24 -7.38
N GLY A 544 -16.99 4.84 -7.42
CA GLY A 544 -17.39 5.65 -8.57
C GLY A 544 -17.41 4.83 -9.87
N GLU A 545 -16.58 5.22 -10.85
CA GLU A 545 -16.44 4.51 -12.12
C GLU A 545 -15.59 3.25 -12.05
N LEU A 546 -14.86 3.06 -10.95
CA LEU A 546 -13.95 1.94 -10.77
C LEU A 546 -14.66 0.79 -10.09
N MET A 547 -14.54 -0.40 -10.67
CA MET A 547 -15.07 -1.65 -10.13
C MET A 547 -13.93 -2.63 -9.90
N THR A 548 -13.97 -3.37 -8.78
CA THR A 548 -12.96 -4.34 -8.40
C THR A 548 -13.58 -5.70 -8.13
N ASN A 549 -12.91 -6.78 -8.51
CA ASN A 549 -13.32 -8.17 -8.31
C ASN A 549 -14.72 -8.53 -8.83
N VAL A 550 -15.34 -7.69 -9.66
CA VAL A 550 -16.67 -7.96 -10.23
C VAL A 550 -16.63 -9.18 -11.15
N GLY A 551 -15.54 -9.35 -11.91
CA GLY A 551 -15.34 -10.52 -12.78
C GLY A 551 -15.06 -11.81 -12.02
N ASP A 552 -14.69 -11.72 -10.75
CA ASP A 552 -14.48 -12.89 -9.87
C ASP A 552 -15.78 -13.36 -9.19
N PHE A 553 -16.82 -12.51 -9.19
CA PHE A 553 -18.11 -12.83 -8.61
C PHE A 553 -18.98 -13.63 -9.58
N ASP A 554 -19.41 -14.83 -9.19
CA ASP A 554 -20.35 -15.67 -9.96
C ASP A 554 -21.60 -16.08 -9.18
N GLY A 555 -21.73 -15.65 -7.92
CA GLY A 555 -22.86 -15.92 -7.05
C GLY A 555 -23.03 -17.40 -6.64
N LYS A 556 -22.03 -18.25 -6.86
CA LYS A 556 -22.13 -19.69 -6.56
C LYS A 556 -20.84 -20.38 -6.12
N THR A 557 -19.68 -20.01 -6.69
CA THR A 557 -18.42 -20.72 -6.47
C THR A 557 -17.81 -20.36 -5.12
N THR A 558 -17.50 -21.37 -4.33
CA THR A 558 -16.61 -21.29 -3.16
C THR A 558 -15.33 -22.02 -3.54
N PHE A 559 -14.29 -21.23 -3.92
CA PHE A 559 -12.99 -21.78 -4.28
C PHE A 559 -12.41 -22.56 -3.10
N GLY A 560 -11.74 -23.68 -3.37
CA GLY A 560 -11.15 -24.58 -2.35
C GLY A 560 -12.13 -25.48 -1.63
N SER A 561 -13.44 -25.30 -1.81
CA SER A 561 -14.43 -26.24 -1.26
C SER A 561 -14.39 -27.60 -1.94
N LYS A 562 -14.88 -28.64 -1.30
CA LYS A 562 -14.98 -29.98 -1.90
C LYS A 562 -15.78 -29.99 -3.20
N LYS A 563 -16.84 -29.16 -3.27
CA LYS A 563 -17.65 -28.99 -4.49
C LYS A 563 -16.88 -28.37 -5.64
N SER A 564 -15.85 -27.57 -5.36
CA SER A 564 -14.97 -26.94 -6.33
C SER A 564 -13.66 -27.70 -6.57
N GLY A 565 -13.57 -28.95 -6.05
CA GLY A 565 -12.38 -29.81 -6.23
C GLY A 565 -11.25 -29.58 -5.23
N GLY A 566 -11.46 -28.77 -4.17
CA GLY A 566 -10.52 -28.60 -3.07
C GLY A 566 -10.73 -29.61 -1.94
N ASP A 567 -9.97 -29.46 -0.87
CA ASP A 567 -10.07 -30.30 0.33
C ASP A 567 -11.11 -29.77 1.35
N GLY A 568 -11.57 -28.51 1.18
CA GLY A 568 -12.52 -27.86 2.06
C GLY A 568 -11.92 -27.27 3.33
N GLU A 569 -10.59 -27.28 3.51
CA GLU A 569 -9.96 -26.70 4.69
C GLU A 569 -9.75 -25.19 4.53
N TYR A 570 -9.37 -24.73 3.34
CA TYR A 570 -9.21 -23.32 3.02
C TYR A 570 -10.14 -22.95 1.85
N MET A 571 -10.89 -21.90 2.02
CA MET A 571 -11.93 -21.49 1.06
C MET A 571 -11.90 -19.99 0.80
N VAL A 572 -12.16 -19.61 -0.44
CA VAL A 572 -12.41 -18.21 -0.83
C VAL A 572 -13.78 -18.10 -1.45
N ARG A 573 -14.58 -17.15 -0.99
CA ARG A 573 -15.89 -16.82 -1.55
C ARG A 573 -15.93 -15.35 -1.90
N VAL A 574 -16.36 -15.04 -3.13
CA VAL A 574 -16.52 -13.65 -3.55
C VAL A 574 -17.90 -13.17 -3.13
N GLY A 575 -17.94 -12.09 -2.36
CA GLY A 575 -19.13 -11.34 -1.98
C GLY A 575 -19.04 -9.91 -2.53
N THR A 576 -19.81 -8.97 -1.94
CA THR A 576 -19.70 -7.56 -2.29
C THR A 576 -19.62 -6.67 -1.05
N GLU A 577 -18.91 -5.57 -1.14
CA GLU A 577 -19.09 -4.44 -0.25
C GLU A 577 -19.83 -3.34 -0.99
N ASN A 578 -21.06 -3.08 -0.55
CA ASN A 578 -21.88 -2.01 -1.08
C ASN A 578 -21.69 -0.75 -0.21
N ARG A 579 -21.60 0.42 -0.82
CA ARG A 579 -21.01 1.60 -0.17
C ARG A 579 -21.87 2.85 -0.35
N GLN A 580 -21.99 3.62 0.72
CA GLN A 580 -22.49 4.99 0.71
C GLN A 580 -21.58 5.86 1.55
N HIS A 581 -21.26 7.04 1.04
CA HIS A 581 -20.30 7.94 1.67
C HIS A 581 -20.62 8.30 3.13
N VAL A 582 -21.88 8.62 3.42
CA VAL A 582 -22.32 9.10 4.74
C VAL A 582 -23.16 8.08 5.50
N MET A 583 -24.03 7.39 4.78
CA MET A 583 -24.99 6.45 5.39
C MET A 583 -24.32 5.21 5.97
N GLY A 584 -23.28 4.67 5.28
CA GLY A 584 -22.56 3.52 5.76
C GLY A 584 -22.09 2.59 4.64
N HIS A 585 -21.28 1.60 5.01
CA HIS A 585 -20.89 0.48 4.15
C HIS A 585 -21.54 -0.81 4.66
N ILE A 586 -21.64 -1.79 3.77
CA ILE A 586 -22.24 -3.08 4.09
C ILE A 586 -21.61 -4.21 3.28
N SER A 587 -21.07 -5.21 3.97
CA SER A 587 -20.52 -6.43 3.37
C SER A 587 -21.62 -7.49 3.23
N LEU A 588 -21.86 -7.92 2.01
CA LEU A 588 -22.87 -8.93 1.62
C LEU A 588 -22.14 -10.21 1.24
N LEU A 589 -22.18 -11.21 2.11
CA LEU A 589 -21.32 -12.38 2.04
C LEU A 589 -22.10 -13.65 1.69
N GLY A 590 -21.53 -14.46 0.79
CA GLY A 590 -22.01 -15.79 0.47
C GLY A 590 -23.45 -15.88 -0.01
N TYR A 591 -23.96 -14.80 -0.57
CA TYR A 591 -25.27 -14.83 -1.23
C TYR A 591 -25.17 -15.53 -2.60
N GLU A 592 -26.30 -16.01 -3.09
CA GLU A 592 -26.39 -16.82 -4.30
C GLU A 592 -27.17 -16.06 -5.39
N GLY A 593 -26.71 -16.19 -6.65
CA GLY A 593 -27.37 -15.58 -7.79
C GLY A 593 -26.68 -14.33 -8.30
N ASN A 594 -27.45 -13.33 -8.70
CA ASN A 594 -26.90 -12.12 -9.34
C ASN A 594 -26.29 -11.18 -8.31
N ILE A 595 -25.27 -10.44 -8.76
CA ILE A 595 -24.63 -9.38 -7.97
C ILE A 595 -25.68 -8.34 -7.54
N ILE A 596 -25.64 -7.92 -6.29
CA ILE A 596 -26.54 -6.91 -5.74
C ILE A 596 -26.01 -5.53 -6.09
N ALA A 597 -26.61 -4.95 -7.10
CA ALA A 597 -26.23 -3.66 -7.68
C ALA A 597 -27.36 -2.62 -7.55
N PRO A 598 -27.04 -1.31 -7.59
CA PRO A 598 -25.69 -0.76 -7.67
C PRO A 598 -24.93 -1.02 -6.36
N MET A 599 -23.60 -1.13 -6.47
CA MET A 599 -22.74 -1.34 -5.29
C MET A 599 -22.31 -0.02 -4.64
N THR A 600 -22.62 1.10 -5.28
CA THR A 600 -22.42 2.46 -4.74
C THR A 600 -23.65 3.32 -5.04
N THR A 601 -24.01 4.19 -4.12
CA THR A 601 -25.05 5.21 -4.29
C THR A 601 -24.71 6.42 -3.43
N GLY A 602 -25.21 7.62 -3.82
CA GLY A 602 -24.88 8.85 -3.12
C GLY A 602 -23.62 9.56 -3.62
N GLY A 603 -23.13 9.18 -4.81
CA GLY A 603 -22.00 9.82 -5.48
C GLY A 603 -21.35 8.94 -6.56
N PRO A 604 -20.69 9.54 -7.59
CA PRO A 604 -19.92 8.78 -8.59
C PRO A 604 -18.68 8.15 -7.98
N ASP A 605 -18.14 8.77 -6.98
CA ASP A 605 -17.25 8.20 -5.99
C ASP A 605 -17.91 8.42 -4.62
N GLU A 606 -17.72 7.54 -3.69
CA GLU A 606 -18.36 7.61 -2.35
C GLU A 606 -18.04 8.90 -1.56
N SER A 607 -17.18 9.75 -2.09
CA SER A 607 -16.82 11.05 -1.51
C SER A 607 -17.59 12.23 -2.12
N ALA A 608 -18.35 12.03 -3.18
CA ALA A 608 -19.10 13.09 -3.82
C ALA A 608 -20.45 13.32 -3.13
N LEU A 609 -20.60 14.52 -2.55
CA LEU A 609 -21.90 15.02 -2.10
C LEU A 609 -22.63 15.60 -3.30
N GLY A 610 -23.75 15.07 -3.68
CA GLY A 610 -24.54 15.63 -4.77
C GLY A 610 -25.19 14.62 -5.67
N ASP A 611 -24.70 13.41 -5.73
CA ASP A 611 -25.38 12.34 -6.44
C ASP A 611 -26.52 11.74 -5.62
N PRO A 612 -27.58 11.23 -6.28
CA PRO A 612 -28.73 10.71 -5.57
C PRO A 612 -28.42 9.53 -4.67
N VAL A 613 -28.96 9.55 -3.47
CA VAL A 613 -29.08 8.36 -2.63
C VAL A 613 -30.29 7.57 -3.11
N GLU A 614 -30.07 6.38 -3.65
CA GLU A 614 -31.15 5.57 -4.25
C GLU A 614 -31.53 4.36 -3.40
N PHE A 615 -30.61 3.84 -2.58
CA PHE A 615 -30.79 2.65 -1.75
C PHE A 615 -30.30 2.89 -0.33
N LEU A 616 -30.95 2.24 0.61
CA LEU A 616 -30.50 2.11 2.00
C LEU A 616 -29.67 0.83 2.18
N LEU A 617 -28.79 0.80 3.18
CA LEU A 617 -28.10 -0.42 3.63
C LEU A 617 -29.12 -1.52 3.97
N THR A 618 -30.22 -1.14 4.63
CA THR A 618 -31.34 -2.02 4.97
C THR A 618 -31.94 -2.71 3.75
N GLU A 619 -32.02 -2.02 2.61
CA GLU A 619 -32.56 -2.58 1.37
C GLU A 619 -31.58 -3.58 0.72
N TRP A 620 -30.28 -3.27 0.72
CA TRP A 620 -29.24 -4.21 0.28
C TRP A 620 -29.19 -5.44 1.17
N ALA A 621 -29.29 -5.26 2.50
CA ALA A 621 -29.35 -6.35 3.45
C ALA A 621 -30.53 -7.30 3.15
N ALA A 622 -31.71 -6.74 2.91
CA ALA A 622 -32.91 -7.53 2.58
C ALA A 622 -32.73 -8.33 1.28
N GLN A 623 -32.06 -7.77 0.27
CA GLN A 623 -31.74 -8.48 -0.97
C GLN A 623 -30.75 -9.63 -0.72
N CYS A 624 -29.70 -9.40 0.06
CA CYS A 624 -28.71 -10.42 0.42
C CYS A 624 -29.36 -11.59 1.18
N LYS A 625 -30.20 -11.29 2.15
CA LYS A 625 -30.95 -12.30 2.91
C LYS A 625 -31.85 -13.16 2.00
N LYS A 626 -32.55 -12.56 1.05
CA LYS A 626 -33.36 -13.29 0.06
C LYS A 626 -32.53 -14.25 -0.79
N GLN A 627 -31.26 -13.95 -0.99
CA GLN A 627 -30.31 -14.78 -1.72
C GLN A 627 -29.46 -15.66 -0.79
N ASN A 628 -29.93 -15.96 0.41
CA ASN A 628 -29.29 -16.85 1.41
C ASN A 628 -27.92 -16.35 1.91
N GLY A 629 -27.59 -15.06 1.78
CA GLY A 629 -26.36 -14.47 2.27
C GLY A 629 -26.41 -14.09 3.75
N ILE A 630 -25.25 -13.74 4.30
CA ILE A 630 -25.10 -13.06 5.59
C ILE A 630 -24.63 -11.62 5.36
N VAL A 631 -24.93 -10.78 6.32
CA VAL A 631 -24.74 -9.34 6.22
C VAL A 631 -23.91 -8.84 7.40
N ILE A 632 -22.80 -8.17 7.10
CA ILE A 632 -21.87 -7.62 8.08
C ILE A 632 -21.78 -6.11 7.89
N LEU A 633 -21.81 -5.35 8.99
CA LEU A 633 -21.39 -3.96 8.99
C LEU A 633 -19.87 -3.93 9.16
N PRO A 634 -19.13 -3.53 8.09
CA PRO A 634 -17.68 -3.53 8.12
C PRO A 634 -17.14 -2.37 8.94
N HIS A 635 -15.87 -2.48 9.41
CA HIS A 635 -15.13 -1.43 10.16
C HIS A 635 -16.06 -0.59 11.07
N PHE A 636 -16.91 -1.29 11.81
CA PHE A 636 -17.93 -0.69 12.65
C PHE A 636 -17.35 0.25 13.72
N PRO A 637 -17.93 1.45 13.95
CA PRO A 637 -19.22 1.90 13.43
C PRO A 637 -19.15 2.85 12.21
N ASN A 638 -18.04 3.07 11.58
CA ASN A 638 -17.87 4.14 10.58
C ASN A 638 -17.84 3.60 9.13
N PRO A 639 -18.47 4.30 8.15
CA PRO A 639 -19.48 5.34 8.30
C PRO A 639 -20.74 4.81 8.98
N ARG A 640 -21.48 5.66 9.72
CA ARG A 640 -22.40 5.12 10.75
C ARG A 640 -23.86 5.53 10.65
N LEU A 641 -24.22 6.43 9.74
CA LEU A 641 -25.49 7.13 9.84
C LEU A 641 -26.72 6.20 9.76
N GLU A 642 -26.69 5.15 8.93
CA GLU A 642 -27.77 4.19 8.79
C GLU A 642 -27.58 2.90 9.62
N ASN A 643 -26.40 2.70 10.24
CA ASN A 643 -26.13 1.45 10.97
C ASN A 643 -27.23 1.08 11.98
N ALA A 644 -27.74 2.08 12.69
CA ALA A 644 -28.82 1.87 13.65
C ALA A 644 -30.09 1.29 12.99
N ALA A 645 -30.53 1.87 11.89
CA ALA A 645 -31.69 1.39 11.17
C ALA A 645 -31.50 -0.05 10.63
N ALA A 646 -30.30 -0.30 10.06
CA ALA A 646 -29.95 -1.61 9.53
C ALA A 646 -29.95 -2.70 10.62
N ILE A 647 -29.38 -2.42 11.81
CA ILE A 647 -29.39 -3.36 12.94
C ILE A 647 -30.80 -3.59 13.46
N LEU A 648 -31.58 -2.54 13.71
CA LEU A 648 -32.91 -2.63 14.26
C LEU A 648 -33.90 -3.34 13.31
N SER A 649 -33.68 -3.24 12.01
CA SER A 649 -34.47 -3.98 11.00
C SER A 649 -34.28 -5.50 11.07
N GLY A 650 -33.27 -5.99 11.81
CA GLY A 650 -32.90 -7.40 11.88
C GLY A 650 -32.12 -7.88 10.63
N GLY A 651 -31.69 -6.96 9.78
CA GLY A 651 -30.98 -7.28 8.55
C GLY A 651 -29.50 -7.68 8.75
N ILE A 652 -28.89 -7.33 9.88
CA ILE A 652 -27.48 -7.49 10.16
C ILE A 652 -27.19 -8.74 10.97
N ASP A 653 -26.25 -9.58 10.55
CA ASP A 653 -25.80 -10.78 11.26
C ASP A 653 -24.58 -10.51 12.17
N GLY A 654 -23.67 -9.62 11.75
CA GLY A 654 -22.48 -9.32 12.51
C GLY A 654 -21.97 -7.90 12.30
N VAL A 655 -21.10 -7.45 13.21
CA VAL A 655 -20.39 -6.16 13.12
C VAL A 655 -18.90 -6.39 13.34
N GLU A 656 -18.07 -5.76 12.54
CA GLU A 656 -16.62 -5.86 12.66
C GLU A 656 -16.11 -4.98 13.80
N MET A 657 -15.34 -5.59 14.72
CA MET A 657 -14.83 -4.96 15.93
C MET A 657 -13.47 -4.25 15.69
N THR A 658 -13.30 -3.65 14.56
CA THR A 658 -12.06 -2.95 14.19
C THR A 658 -12.37 -1.67 13.44
N SER A 659 -11.40 -0.75 13.42
CA SER A 659 -11.38 0.40 12.50
C SER A 659 -10.09 0.40 11.71
N TRP A 660 -10.08 1.05 10.55
CA TRP A 660 -8.91 1.11 9.66
C TRP A 660 -7.68 1.69 10.31
N GLU A 661 -7.88 2.65 11.20
CA GLU A 661 -6.80 3.42 11.81
C GLU A 661 -6.02 2.63 12.85
N GLN A 662 -6.62 1.55 13.40
CA GLN A 662 -6.10 0.81 14.53
C GLN A 662 -5.86 -0.68 14.25
N LEU A 663 -5.73 -1.04 13.00
CA LEU A 663 -5.62 -2.42 12.53
C LEU A 663 -4.60 -3.29 13.29
N TYR A 664 -3.49 -2.71 13.76
CA TYR A 664 -2.45 -3.41 14.52
C TYR A 664 -2.41 -3.05 16.01
N GLU A 665 -3.39 -2.28 16.49
CA GLU A 665 -3.43 -1.77 17.86
C GLU A 665 -4.49 -2.45 18.74
N GLY A 666 -5.13 -3.50 18.21
CA GLY A 666 -6.18 -4.24 18.87
C GLY A 666 -7.58 -3.76 18.52
N ILE A 667 -8.57 -4.25 19.26
CA ILE A 667 -9.98 -3.88 19.08
C ILE A 667 -10.19 -2.46 19.60
N ASP A 668 -10.80 -1.60 18.76
CA ASP A 668 -11.10 -0.23 19.12
C ASP A 668 -12.19 -0.19 20.23
N PRO A 669 -11.91 0.42 21.38
CA PRO A 669 -12.90 0.60 22.44
C PRO A 669 -14.16 1.35 21.98
N TYR A 670 -14.04 2.21 20.98
CA TYR A 670 -15.18 2.93 20.41
C TYR A 670 -16.12 2.00 19.66
N SER A 671 -15.59 1.07 18.86
CA SER A 671 -16.39 0.02 18.22
C SER A 671 -17.16 -0.81 19.24
N LEU A 672 -16.51 -1.21 20.34
CA LEU A 672 -17.14 -1.97 21.41
C LEU A 672 -18.26 -1.15 22.08
N SER A 673 -17.99 0.11 22.42
CA SER A 673 -18.99 0.94 23.13
C SER A 673 -20.23 1.20 22.29
N ASP A 674 -20.09 1.37 20.98
CA ASP A 674 -21.23 1.54 20.08
C ASP A 674 -22.00 0.24 19.89
N TRP A 675 -21.32 -0.91 19.75
CA TRP A 675 -21.96 -2.22 19.69
C TRP A 675 -22.72 -2.58 20.98
N TYR A 676 -22.17 -2.26 22.15
CA TYR A 676 -22.81 -2.53 23.46
C TYR A 676 -24.16 -1.83 23.60
N ARG A 677 -24.37 -0.66 22.99
CA ARG A 677 -25.66 0.05 23.00
C ARG A 677 -26.78 -0.80 22.42
N TYR A 678 -26.51 -1.48 21.30
CA TYR A 678 -27.50 -2.37 20.68
C TYR A 678 -27.79 -3.58 21.57
N LEU A 679 -26.74 -4.18 22.15
CA LEU A 679 -26.91 -5.30 23.07
C LEU A 679 -27.68 -4.90 24.32
N ASN A 680 -27.44 -3.72 24.90
CA ASN A 680 -28.17 -3.16 26.04
C ASN A 680 -29.64 -2.89 25.75
N CYS A 681 -29.99 -2.75 24.48
CA CYS A 681 -31.37 -2.63 23.99
C CYS A 681 -31.94 -3.98 23.51
N GLY A 682 -31.24 -5.08 23.71
CA GLY A 682 -31.68 -6.43 23.36
C GLY A 682 -31.53 -6.80 21.88
N TYR A 683 -30.85 -5.98 21.09
CA TYR A 683 -30.53 -6.28 19.69
C TYR A 683 -29.24 -7.07 19.63
N PHE A 684 -29.34 -8.35 19.36
CA PHE A 684 -28.21 -9.24 19.23
C PHE A 684 -27.61 -9.14 17.82
N VAL A 685 -26.34 -8.86 17.74
CA VAL A 685 -25.50 -8.89 16.52
C VAL A 685 -24.16 -9.55 16.89
N ALA A 686 -23.68 -10.50 16.07
CA ALA A 686 -22.44 -11.21 16.35
C ALA A 686 -21.20 -10.30 16.27
N ALA A 687 -20.21 -10.55 17.12
CA ALA A 687 -18.87 -9.96 16.96
C ALA A 687 -18.10 -10.73 15.90
N VAL A 688 -17.62 -10.04 14.89
CA VAL A 688 -16.77 -10.59 13.83
C VAL A 688 -15.55 -9.70 13.59
N GLY A 689 -14.53 -10.20 12.89
CA GLY A 689 -13.31 -9.48 12.51
C GLY A 689 -13.01 -9.64 11.03
N GLY A 690 -12.76 -8.54 10.37
CA GLY A 690 -12.31 -8.42 9.00
C GLY A 690 -11.18 -7.40 8.91
N THR A 691 -10.25 -7.59 8.00
CA THR A 691 -9.03 -6.78 7.93
C THR A 691 -9.20 -5.51 7.12
N ASP A 692 -10.23 -5.42 6.29
CA ASP A 692 -10.34 -4.37 5.25
C ASP A 692 -9.02 -4.23 4.47
N LYS A 693 -8.47 -5.39 4.06
CA LYS A 693 -7.20 -5.43 3.36
C LYS A 693 -7.31 -4.72 2.02
N MET A 694 -6.64 -3.57 1.93
CA MET A 694 -6.59 -2.72 0.74
C MET A 694 -5.24 -2.75 0.03
N THR A 695 -4.18 -3.17 0.72
CA THR A 695 -2.80 -3.13 0.21
C THR A 695 -1.97 -4.31 0.72
N SER A 696 -0.76 -4.49 0.17
CA SER A 696 0.23 -5.45 0.66
C SER A 696 0.80 -5.11 2.04
N GLN A 697 0.43 -3.98 2.64
CA GLN A 697 0.84 -3.61 4.01
C GLN A 697 -0.01 -4.28 5.09
N THR A 698 -1.21 -4.77 4.73
CA THR A 698 -2.14 -5.45 5.63
C THR A 698 -2.17 -6.93 5.31
N ALA A 699 -1.83 -7.78 6.29
CA ALA A 699 -1.94 -9.22 6.14
C ALA A 699 -3.40 -9.67 6.29
N VAL A 700 -3.83 -10.60 5.44
CA VAL A 700 -5.12 -11.27 5.58
C VAL A 700 -5.26 -11.85 6.98
N GLY A 701 -6.39 -11.65 7.64
CA GLY A 701 -6.69 -12.21 8.94
C GLY A 701 -5.84 -11.67 10.09
N THR A 702 -5.24 -10.47 9.97
CA THR A 702 -4.56 -9.79 11.10
C THR A 702 -5.51 -9.62 12.29
N VAL A 703 -6.73 -9.20 12.02
CA VAL A 703 -7.90 -9.39 12.88
C VAL A 703 -8.79 -10.42 12.20
N ARG A 704 -9.28 -11.38 12.95
CA ARG A 704 -10.10 -12.46 12.39
C ARG A 704 -11.22 -12.91 13.30
N THR A 705 -12.23 -13.48 12.69
CA THR A 705 -13.31 -14.18 13.35
C THR A 705 -12.90 -15.63 13.57
N TYR A 706 -13.11 -16.15 14.78
CA TYR A 706 -13.24 -17.57 15.03
C TYR A 706 -14.73 -17.90 15.16
N ALA A 707 -15.20 -18.89 14.39
CA ALA A 707 -16.57 -19.37 14.41
C ALA A 707 -16.60 -20.86 14.78
N LYS A 708 -17.49 -21.24 15.70
CA LYS A 708 -17.64 -22.63 16.17
C LYS A 708 -18.58 -23.40 15.25
N ILE A 709 -18.07 -24.42 14.59
CA ILE A 709 -18.88 -25.39 13.87
C ILE A 709 -19.35 -26.44 14.86
N PRO A 710 -20.66 -26.80 14.90
CA PRO A 710 -21.15 -27.87 15.75
C PRO A 710 -20.46 -29.22 15.46
N ASP A 711 -20.22 -30.01 16.51
CA ASP A 711 -19.43 -31.25 16.41
C ASP A 711 -20.12 -32.31 15.50
N ASP A 712 -21.43 -32.22 15.28
CA ASP A 712 -22.25 -33.09 14.42
C ASP A 712 -22.32 -32.57 12.97
N ARG A 713 -21.65 -31.49 12.63
CA ARG A 713 -21.66 -30.85 11.31
C ARG A 713 -20.28 -30.87 10.65
N GLU A 714 -20.30 -31.08 9.33
CA GLU A 714 -19.10 -30.93 8.53
C GLU A 714 -18.79 -29.43 8.30
N PHE A 715 -17.51 -29.06 8.33
CA PHE A 715 -17.10 -27.71 8.00
C PHE A 715 -17.35 -27.43 6.51
N THR A 716 -18.22 -26.47 6.26
CA THR A 716 -18.52 -25.90 4.95
C THR A 716 -18.69 -24.38 5.08
N TYR A 717 -18.67 -23.67 3.97
CA TYR A 717 -18.96 -22.23 3.98
C TYR A 717 -20.37 -21.92 4.51
N ASP A 718 -21.37 -22.76 4.21
CA ASP A 718 -22.75 -22.60 4.70
C ASP A 718 -22.85 -22.82 6.22
N GLU A 719 -22.20 -23.82 6.78
CA GLU A 719 -22.19 -24.02 8.24
C GLU A 719 -21.45 -22.88 8.95
N TRP A 720 -20.43 -22.30 8.33
CA TRP A 720 -19.80 -21.09 8.84
C TRP A 720 -20.79 -19.90 8.87
N LYS A 721 -21.55 -19.66 7.79
CA LYS A 721 -22.62 -18.64 7.79
C LYS A 721 -23.60 -18.85 8.96
N GLU A 722 -24.03 -20.08 9.19
CA GLU A 722 -24.93 -20.40 10.28
C GLU A 722 -24.31 -20.13 11.65
N SER A 723 -23.01 -20.39 11.84
CA SER A 723 -22.31 -20.08 13.08
C SER A 723 -22.24 -18.56 13.33
N ILE A 724 -22.04 -17.76 12.28
CA ILE A 724 -22.11 -16.29 12.38
C ILE A 724 -23.54 -15.86 12.79
N ARG A 725 -24.59 -16.35 12.12
CA ARG A 725 -25.99 -16.01 12.46
C ARG A 725 -26.33 -16.34 13.91
N ARG A 726 -25.81 -17.45 14.43
CA ARG A 726 -26.01 -17.87 15.83
C ARG A 726 -25.14 -17.08 16.80
N GLY A 727 -24.11 -16.36 16.32
CA GLY A 727 -23.15 -15.67 17.16
C GLY A 727 -22.21 -16.60 17.91
N HIS A 728 -21.98 -17.80 17.41
CA HIS A 728 -20.99 -18.72 17.96
C HIS A 728 -19.58 -18.27 17.59
N THR A 729 -19.22 -17.03 17.92
CA THR A 729 -18.03 -16.36 17.44
C THR A 729 -17.26 -15.64 18.54
N PHE A 730 -15.99 -15.43 18.25
CA PHE A 730 -15.17 -14.40 18.88
C PHE A 730 -14.26 -13.73 17.84
N VAL A 731 -13.91 -12.49 18.07
CA VAL A 731 -12.94 -11.73 17.28
C VAL A 731 -11.62 -11.67 18.01
N THR A 732 -10.50 -11.74 17.26
CA THR A 732 -9.18 -11.76 17.89
C THR A 732 -8.07 -11.22 17.00
N TYR A 733 -7.04 -10.67 17.67
CA TYR A 733 -5.73 -10.29 17.14
C TYR A 733 -4.60 -11.28 17.57
N GLY A 734 -4.95 -12.45 18.13
CA GLY A 734 -3.97 -13.46 18.55
C GLY A 734 -4.48 -14.43 19.59
N PRO A 735 -4.97 -13.99 20.77
CA PRO A 735 -5.51 -14.87 21.78
C PRO A 735 -6.76 -15.62 21.33
N LEU A 736 -6.80 -16.91 21.64
CA LEU A 736 -7.93 -17.79 21.37
C LEU A 736 -8.72 -17.99 22.65
N VAL A 737 -10.06 -18.00 22.56
CA VAL A 737 -10.95 -17.99 23.73
C VAL A 737 -12.01 -19.07 23.61
N GLU A 738 -12.23 -19.83 24.68
CA GLU A 738 -13.44 -20.59 24.93
C GLU A 738 -14.20 -19.97 26.09
N PHE A 739 -15.52 -19.87 25.96
CA PHE A 739 -16.39 -19.20 26.90
C PHE A 739 -17.74 -19.89 26.94
N SER A 740 -18.27 -20.10 28.14
CA SER A 740 -19.62 -20.62 28.33
C SER A 740 -20.28 -20.06 29.57
N VAL A 741 -21.61 -19.97 29.52
CA VAL A 741 -22.50 -19.65 30.64
C VAL A 741 -23.45 -20.83 30.82
N GLU A 742 -23.42 -21.44 31.99
CA GLU A 742 -24.16 -22.70 32.26
C GLU A 742 -23.89 -23.80 31.22
N GLY A 743 -22.61 -23.88 30.78
CA GLY A 743 -22.15 -24.79 29.73
C GLY A 743 -22.64 -24.45 28.32
N LYS A 744 -23.32 -23.35 28.11
CA LYS A 744 -23.81 -22.89 26.80
C LYS A 744 -22.82 -21.91 26.18
N PRO A 745 -22.49 -22.04 24.88
CA PRO A 745 -21.48 -21.18 24.20
C PRO A 745 -21.99 -19.76 23.97
N ALA A 746 -21.07 -18.87 23.56
CA ALA A 746 -21.39 -17.55 23.03
C ALA A 746 -22.50 -17.62 21.97
N GLY A 747 -23.28 -16.56 21.81
CA GLY A 747 -24.45 -16.52 20.92
C GLY A 747 -25.74 -17.11 21.47
N THR A 748 -25.65 -17.89 22.55
CA THR A 748 -26.86 -18.52 23.14
C THR A 748 -27.77 -17.47 23.76
N ARG A 749 -29.11 -17.73 23.64
CA ARG A 749 -30.15 -17.03 24.40
C ARG A 749 -30.69 -17.95 25.47
N MET A 750 -30.81 -17.47 26.69
CA MET A 750 -31.28 -18.22 27.87
C MET A 750 -32.41 -17.47 28.57
N ASP A 751 -33.48 -18.21 28.94
CA ASP A 751 -34.57 -17.65 29.72
C ASP A 751 -34.41 -18.00 31.20
N MET A 752 -34.71 -17.07 32.08
CA MET A 752 -34.70 -17.21 33.54
C MET A 752 -36.02 -16.76 34.13
N PRO A 753 -36.42 -17.34 35.29
CA PRO A 753 -37.65 -16.93 36.00
C PRO A 753 -37.55 -15.48 36.47
N ALA A 754 -38.68 -14.92 36.88
CA ALA A 754 -38.74 -13.62 37.51
C ALA A 754 -37.82 -13.56 38.75
N GLY A 755 -37.07 -12.45 38.85
CA GLY A 755 -36.03 -12.28 39.88
C GLY A 755 -34.68 -12.97 39.55
N GLY A 756 -34.61 -13.68 38.43
CA GLY A 756 -33.34 -14.24 37.90
C GLY A 756 -32.78 -15.40 38.71
N GLY A 757 -31.47 -15.55 38.68
CA GLY A 757 -30.76 -16.67 39.33
C GLY A 757 -29.25 -16.43 39.35
N THR A 758 -28.50 -17.41 39.81
CA THR A 758 -27.03 -17.43 39.72
C THR A 758 -26.66 -18.27 38.50
N VAL A 759 -25.69 -17.80 37.74
CA VAL A 759 -25.11 -18.51 36.60
C VAL A 759 -23.60 -18.77 36.80
N ASN A 760 -23.16 -19.92 36.32
CA ASN A 760 -21.73 -20.31 36.33
C ASN A 760 -21.12 -19.99 34.95
N ILE A 761 -19.99 -19.34 34.99
CA ILE A 761 -19.27 -18.89 33.81
C ILE A 761 -17.94 -19.63 33.80
N ALA A 762 -17.65 -20.33 32.70
CA ALA A 762 -16.35 -20.98 32.51
C ALA A 762 -15.63 -20.38 31.28
N TRP A 763 -14.31 -20.27 31.38
CA TRP A 763 -13.49 -19.74 30.31
C TRP A 763 -12.11 -20.37 30.28
N GLU A 764 -11.56 -20.39 29.06
CA GLU A 764 -10.17 -20.75 28.75
C GLU A 764 -9.66 -19.74 27.72
N ALA A 765 -8.43 -19.24 27.88
CA ALA A 765 -7.74 -18.39 26.93
C ALA A 765 -6.31 -18.89 26.69
N ALA A 766 -5.87 -18.89 25.43
CA ALA A 766 -4.52 -19.30 25.04
C ALA A 766 -4.00 -18.46 23.89
N SER A 767 -2.70 -18.23 23.86
CA SER A 767 -2.04 -17.49 22.76
C SER A 767 -0.64 -18.05 22.51
N VAL A 768 -0.14 -17.91 21.29
CA VAL A 768 1.27 -18.18 20.94
C VAL A 768 1.89 -17.05 20.11
N THR A 769 1.11 -16.01 19.80
CA THR A 769 1.56 -14.88 18.97
C THR A 769 1.50 -13.54 19.70
N MET A 770 0.57 -13.41 20.67
CA MET A 770 0.32 -12.17 21.41
C MET A 770 0.33 -12.45 22.92
N PRO A 771 1.21 -11.82 23.73
CA PRO A 771 1.21 -12.00 25.17
C PRO A 771 -0.08 -11.46 25.80
N MET A 772 -0.79 -12.31 26.54
CA MET A 772 -1.98 -11.92 27.30
C MET A 772 -1.60 -11.31 28.66
N THR A 773 -2.46 -10.48 29.22
CA THR A 773 -2.31 -9.88 30.56
C THR A 773 -3.45 -10.29 31.48
N LYS A 774 -4.69 -10.21 31.02
CA LYS A 774 -5.88 -10.55 31.82
C LYS A 774 -7.08 -10.89 30.94
N VAL A 775 -8.05 -11.54 31.56
CA VAL A 775 -9.38 -11.80 31.02
C VAL A 775 -10.39 -11.06 31.88
N ASP A 776 -11.24 -10.25 31.23
CA ASP A 776 -12.30 -9.48 31.85
C ASP A 776 -13.67 -10.10 31.53
N LEU A 777 -14.55 -10.25 32.54
CA LEU A 777 -15.95 -10.59 32.38
C LEU A 777 -16.77 -9.32 32.18
N ILE A 778 -17.39 -9.20 31.03
CA ILE A 778 -18.22 -8.07 30.67
C ILE A 778 -19.69 -8.42 30.87
N VAL A 779 -20.43 -7.57 31.60
CA VAL A 779 -21.88 -7.70 31.79
C VAL A 779 -22.52 -6.35 31.50
N ASN A 780 -23.39 -6.27 30.49
CA ASN A 780 -24.06 -5.05 30.06
C ASN A 780 -23.08 -3.88 29.78
N GLY A 781 -21.88 -4.18 29.25
CA GLY A 781 -20.85 -3.20 28.91
C GLY A 781 -19.89 -2.84 30.04
N GLU A 782 -20.08 -3.37 31.24
CA GLU A 782 -19.21 -3.12 32.40
C GLU A 782 -18.34 -4.33 32.75
N VAL A 783 -17.10 -4.09 33.14
CA VAL A 783 -16.25 -5.14 33.72
C VAL A 783 -16.76 -5.49 35.11
N LYS A 784 -17.21 -6.71 35.31
CA LYS A 784 -17.67 -7.22 36.62
C LYS A 784 -16.62 -8.01 37.34
N GLU A 785 -15.82 -8.79 36.62
CA GLU A 785 -14.72 -9.59 37.20
C GLU A 785 -13.51 -9.48 36.27
N SER A 786 -12.32 -9.66 36.85
CA SER A 786 -11.07 -9.69 36.10
C SER A 786 -10.17 -10.79 36.68
N ALA A 787 -9.54 -11.55 35.80
CA ALA A 787 -8.57 -12.56 36.17
C ALA A 787 -7.23 -12.28 35.48
N PRO A 788 -6.12 -12.04 36.18
CA PRO A 788 -4.80 -12.00 35.58
C PRO A 788 -4.46 -13.37 35.01
N VAL A 789 -3.82 -13.43 33.88
CA VAL A 789 -3.41 -14.65 33.21
C VAL A 789 -1.91 -14.61 32.89
N SER A 790 -1.29 -15.79 32.76
CA SER A 790 0.05 -15.86 32.18
C SER A 790 -0.01 -15.41 30.69
N SER A 791 1.13 -14.98 30.14
CA SER A 791 1.21 -14.48 28.76
C SER A 791 0.63 -15.45 27.71
N TRP A 792 0.60 -16.74 28.00
CA TRP A 792 0.29 -17.75 27.01
C TRP A 792 -0.93 -18.62 27.32
N LYS A 793 -1.34 -18.75 28.57
CA LYS A 793 -2.49 -19.58 28.97
C LYS A 793 -3.17 -19.05 30.23
N GLY A 794 -4.50 -19.18 30.26
CA GLY A 794 -5.33 -18.94 31.43
C GLY A 794 -6.63 -19.71 31.34
N LYS A 795 -7.16 -20.12 32.46
CA LYS A 795 -8.51 -20.69 32.58
C LYS A 795 -9.11 -20.36 33.95
N GLY A 796 -10.41 -20.26 33.99
CA GLY A 796 -11.09 -19.96 35.26
C GLY A 796 -12.59 -20.11 35.18
N SER A 797 -13.24 -19.79 36.27
CA SER A 797 -14.68 -19.74 36.38
C SER A 797 -15.11 -18.64 37.34
N TRP A 798 -16.32 -18.12 37.09
CA TRP A 798 -16.99 -17.19 38.00
C TRP A 798 -18.40 -17.61 38.24
N SER A 799 -19.00 -17.17 39.36
CA SER A 799 -20.39 -17.31 39.66
C SER A 799 -21.00 -15.92 39.77
N LEU A 800 -22.02 -15.63 38.96
CA LEU A 800 -22.63 -14.33 38.86
C LEU A 800 -24.11 -14.37 39.16
N ARG A 801 -24.61 -13.47 40.03
CA ARG A 801 -26.06 -13.27 40.25
C ARG A 801 -26.59 -12.38 39.13
N VAL A 802 -27.55 -12.90 38.37
CA VAL A 802 -28.28 -12.19 37.32
C VAL A 802 -29.71 -11.99 37.83
N SER A 803 -30.09 -10.76 38.14
CA SER A 803 -31.44 -10.40 38.64
C SER A 803 -32.30 -9.69 37.60
N LYS A 804 -31.72 -9.21 36.51
CA LYS A 804 -32.39 -8.54 35.39
C LYS A 804 -31.87 -9.11 34.09
N SER A 805 -32.62 -8.95 33.01
CA SER A 805 -32.17 -9.32 31.67
C SER A 805 -30.79 -8.67 31.38
N SER A 806 -29.84 -9.46 30.93
CA SER A 806 -28.44 -9.07 30.81
C SER A 806 -27.78 -9.84 29.70
N TRP A 807 -26.70 -9.28 29.18
CA TRP A 807 -25.78 -10.01 28.32
C TRP A 807 -24.42 -10.15 28.98
N ILE A 808 -23.74 -11.24 28.68
CA ILE A 808 -22.45 -11.61 29.29
C ILE A 808 -21.49 -12.00 28.19
N ALA A 809 -20.27 -11.44 28.22
CA ALA A 809 -19.19 -11.75 27.27
C ALA A 809 -17.83 -11.75 27.95
N LEU A 810 -16.82 -12.26 27.26
CA LEU A 810 -15.42 -12.17 27.66
C LEU A 810 -14.64 -11.21 26.79
N LEU A 811 -13.71 -10.50 27.42
CA LEU A 811 -12.72 -9.65 26.79
C LEU A 811 -11.34 -10.05 27.25
N VAL A 812 -10.40 -10.23 26.32
CA VAL A 812 -9.00 -10.54 26.62
C VAL A 812 -8.13 -9.32 26.32
N ARG A 813 -7.25 -9.01 27.27
CA ARG A 813 -6.25 -7.97 27.07
C ARG A 813 -4.88 -8.58 26.88
N GLY A 814 -4.04 -7.87 26.14
CA GLY A 814 -2.67 -8.26 25.90
C GLY A 814 -1.76 -7.05 25.80
N GLN A 815 -0.48 -7.30 25.92
CA GLN A 815 0.52 -6.25 25.87
C GLN A 815 1.79 -6.75 25.23
N TYR A 816 2.25 -6.07 24.21
CA TYR A 816 3.60 -6.24 23.69
C TYR A 816 4.59 -5.47 24.59
N ALA A 817 5.83 -5.95 24.65
CA ALA A 817 6.89 -5.24 25.34
C ALA A 817 6.99 -3.78 24.83
N ASP A 818 7.12 -2.83 25.74
CA ASP A 818 7.24 -1.38 25.44
C ASP A 818 6.02 -0.76 24.73
N LYS A 819 4.84 -1.41 24.80
CA LYS A 819 3.59 -0.90 24.25
C LYS A 819 2.51 -0.84 25.32
N PRO A 820 1.47 0.03 25.12
CA PRO A 820 0.31 0.02 26.00
C PRO A 820 -0.45 -1.30 25.96
N GLU A 821 -1.20 -1.60 27.00
CA GLU A 821 -2.15 -2.71 27.02
C GLU A 821 -3.29 -2.43 26.05
N ILE A 822 -3.64 -3.43 25.25
CA ILE A 822 -4.69 -3.34 24.23
C ILE A 822 -5.73 -4.45 24.40
N ILE A 823 -6.91 -4.25 23.81
CA ILE A 823 -7.95 -5.28 23.74
C ILE A 823 -7.63 -6.21 22.58
N THR A 824 -7.40 -7.47 22.86
CA THR A 824 -6.89 -8.42 21.85
C THR A 824 -7.90 -9.46 21.41
N ALA A 825 -8.93 -9.75 22.19
CA ALA A 825 -10.04 -10.60 21.78
C ALA A 825 -11.32 -10.25 22.53
N HIS A 826 -12.45 -10.51 21.88
CA HIS A 826 -13.79 -10.34 22.45
C HIS A 826 -14.74 -11.40 21.91
N THR A 827 -15.53 -12.05 22.78
CA THR A 827 -16.53 -13.03 22.37
C THR A 827 -17.85 -12.34 22.01
N SER A 828 -18.64 -12.96 21.15
CA SER A 828 -20.07 -12.66 21.11
C SER A 828 -20.70 -12.95 22.49
N PRO A 829 -21.79 -12.27 22.86
CA PRO A 829 -22.39 -12.45 24.19
C PRO A 829 -23.28 -13.69 24.28
N VAL A 830 -23.48 -14.17 25.52
CA VAL A 830 -24.66 -14.95 25.90
C VAL A 830 -25.72 -13.97 26.39
N MET A 831 -26.92 -14.06 25.82
CA MET A 831 -28.08 -13.22 26.20
C MET A 831 -28.93 -13.94 27.23
N ILE A 832 -29.22 -13.30 28.35
CA ILE A 832 -30.08 -13.84 29.42
C ILE A 832 -31.34 -12.98 29.55
N SER A 833 -32.47 -13.56 29.24
CA SER A 833 -33.78 -12.93 29.41
C SER A 833 -34.37 -13.34 30.76
N VAL A 834 -34.50 -12.39 31.67
CA VAL A 834 -35.24 -12.62 32.95
C VAL A 834 -36.67 -12.22 32.78
N LYS A 835 -37.59 -13.11 33.16
CA LYS A 835 -39.03 -12.85 33.06
C LYS A 835 -39.38 -11.57 33.80
N ASP A 836 -40.22 -10.74 33.18
CA ASP A 836 -40.67 -9.44 33.68
C ASP A 836 -39.57 -8.37 33.81
N SER A 837 -38.44 -8.59 33.15
CA SER A 837 -37.32 -7.64 33.10
C SER A 837 -36.86 -7.44 31.65
N PRO A 838 -37.43 -6.52 30.91
CA PRO A 838 -37.04 -6.27 29.52
C PRO A 838 -35.63 -5.74 29.47
N MET A 839 -34.94 -6.12 28.39
CA MET A 839 -33.58 -5.63 28.12
C MET A 839 -33.64 -4.34 27.30
N ILE A 840 -33.60 -3.22 28.00
CA ILE A 840 -33.53 -1.87 27.40
C ILE A 840 -32.82 -0.89 28.31
N ALA A 841 -31.82 -0.20 27.77
CA ALA A 841 -31.17 0.93 28.42
C ALA A 841 -31.63 2.22 27.74
N ALA A 842 -32.39 3.05 28.49
CA ALA A 842 -33.05 4.25 27.93
C ALA A 842 -32.07 5.21 27.26
N ALA A 843 -30.90 5.47 27.86
CA ALA A 843 -29.87 6.35 27.27
C ALA A 843 -29.29 5.82 25.96
N ASP A 844 -29.07 4.50 25.88
CA ASP A 844 -28.62 3.87 24.65
C ASP A 844 -29.68 3.85 23.57
N ALA A 845 -30.95 3.61 23.95
CA ALA A 845 -32.08 3.65 23.04
C ALA A 845 -32.29 5.05 22.45
N LEU A 846 -32.17 6.11 23.26
CA LEU A 846 -32.21 7.50 22.77
C LEU A 846 -31.08 7.76 21.76
N THR A 847 -29.84 7.37 22.06
CA THR A 847 -28.70 7.52 21.13
C THR A 847 -28.96 6.81 19.81
N ILE A 848 -29.57 5.61 19.83
CA ILE A 848 -29.93 4.85 18.62
C ILE A 848 -31.01 5.59 17.83
N LEU A 849 -32.06 6.15 18.52
CA LEU A 849 -33.08 6.98 17.87
C LEU A 849 -32.48 8.20 17.20
N ASP A 850 -31.57 8.96 17.89
CA ASP A 850 -30.88 10.10 17.35
C ASP A 850 -30.08 9.77 16.08
N GLN A 851 -29.47 8.59 16.01
CA GLN A 851 -28.78 8.13 14.80
C GLN A 851 -29.74 7.93 13.62
N ILE A 852 -30.89 7.31 13.85
CA ILE A 852 -31.92 7.12 12.82
C ILE A 852 -32.50 8.47 12.36
N GLU A 853 -32.75 9.39 13.30
CA GLU A 853 -33.19 10.76 13.00
C GLU A 853 -32.14 11.50 12.17
N GLY A 854 -30.84 11.32 12.49
CA GLY A 854 -29.73 11.85 11.69
C GLY A 854 -29.76 11.35 10.25
N ALA A 855 -30.04 10.05 10.03
CA ALA A 855 -30.19 9.49 8.69
C ALA A 855 -31.40 10.10 7.95
N MET A 856 -32.54 10.25 8.62
CA MET A 856 -33.73 10.91 8.05
C MET A 856 -33.43 12.36 7.69
N ALA A 857 -32.76 13.11 8.58
CA ALA A 857 -32.37 14.49 8.35
C ALA A 857 -31.39 14.64 7.18
N TYR A 858 -30.45 13.71 7.04
CA TYR A 858 -29.54 13.68 5.89
C TYR A 858 -30.28 13.54 4.57
N LEU A 859 -31.23 12.61 4.48
CA LEU A 859 -32.06 12.42 3.29
C LEU A 859 -32.90 13.66 2.98
N ASP A 860 -33.40 14.37 4.01
CA ASP A 860 -34.26 15.54 3.84
C ASP A 860 -33.51 16.80 3.44
N THR A 861 -32.20 16.92 3.79
CA THR A 861 -31.50 18.21 3.74
C THR A 861 -30.25 18.20 2.88
N ILE A 862 -29.34 17.25 3.09
CA ILE A 862 -28.00 17.24 2.46
C ILE A 862 -27.95 16.23 1.31
N GLY A 863 -28.58 15.07 1.47
CA GLY A 863 -28.61 14.03 0.44
C GLY A 863 -29.31 14.53 -0.81
N THR A 864 -28.67 14.35 -1.98
CA THR A 864 -29.34 14.61 -3.25
C THR A 864 -30.47 13.63 -3.43
N ARG A 865 -31.66 14.14 -3.73
CA ARG A 865 -32.84 13.30 -3.92
C ARG A 865 -32.72 12.44 -5.17
N ALA A 866 -32.97 11.15 -4.97
CA ALA A 866 -33.33 10.23 -6.01
C ALA A 866 -34.76 10.52 -6.54
N GLU A 867 -35.29 9.63 -7.36
CA GLU A 867 -36.70 9.68 -7.77
C GLU A 867 -37.62 9.72 -6.53
N ASP A 868 -38.75 10.40 -6.66
CA ASP A 868 -39.71 10.58 -5.58
C ASP A 868 -40.16 9.25 -4.93
N GLN A 869 -40.27 8.17 -5.72
CA GLN A 869 -40.64 6.86 -5.19
C GLN A 869 -39.52 6.26 -4.34
N ALA A 870 -38.25 6.34 -4.77
CA ALA A 870 -37.10 5.87 -4.01
C ALA A 870 -36.97 6.65 -2.70
N PHE A 871 -37.10 7.98 -2.74
CA PHE A 871 -37.06 8.81 -1.56
C PHE A 871 -38.16 8.46 -0.54
N LYS A 872 -39.43 8.35 -0.99
CA LYS A 872 -40.57 7.95 -0.14
C LYS A 872 -40.36 6.56 0.48
N ARG A 873 -39.85 5.61 -0.29
CA ARG A 873 -39.53 4.26 0.17
C ARG A 873 -38.49 4.28 1.29
N MET A 874 -37.37 4.99 1.09
CA MET A 874 -36.30 5.13 2.09
C MET A 874 -36.82 5.79 3.39
N LYS A 875 -37.57 6.88 3.26
CA LYS A 875 -38.20 7.56 4.42
C LYS A 875 -39.13 6.63 5.18
N LEU A 876 -39.96 5.82 4.48
CA LEU A 876 -40.85 4.87 5.11
C LEU A 876 -40.06 3.81 5.91
N VAL A 877 -38.97 3.28 5.35
CA VAL A 877 -38.13 2.29 6.04
C VAL A 877 -37.56 2.89 7.33
N LEU A 878 -36.90 4.04 7.26
CA LEU A 878 -36.30 4.69 8.43
C LEU A 878 -37.36 5.05 9.50
N THR A 879 -38.51 5.61 9.08
CA THR A 879 -39.60 5.94 9.99
C THR A 879 -40.17 4.68 10.67
N SER A 880 -40.35 3.59 9.94
CA SER A 880 -40.87 2.34 10.51
C SER A 880 -39.91 1.77 11.56
N VAL A 881 -38.60 1.76 11.30
CA VAL A 881 -37.62 1.27 12.25
C VAL A 881 -37.54 2.16 13.49
N HIS A 882 -37.55 3.48 13.30
CA HIS A 882 -37.57 4.46 14.39
C HIS A 882 -38.77 4.21 15.30
N ARG A 883 -39.97 4.11 14.75
CA ARG A 883 -41.20 3.85 15.50
C ARG A 883 -41.14 2.58 16.32
N THR A 884 -40.54 1.53 15.81
CA THR A 884 -40.43 0.24 16.53
C THR A 884 -39.68 0.40 17.86
N LEU A 885 -38.53 1.09 17.87
CA LEU A 885 -37.79 1.32 19.11
C LEU A 885 -38.46 2.37 19.98
N HIS A 886 -38.97 3.44 19.40
CA HIS A 886 -39.67 4.52 20.08
C HIS A 886 -40.89 4.00 20.86
N ASN A 887 -41.79 3.24 20.21
CA ASN A 887 -42.97 2.68 20.85
C ASN A 887 -42.57 1.71 21.97
N ARG A 888 -41.55 0.87 21.75
CA ARG A 888 -41.04 -0.03 22.78
C ARG A 888 -40.53 0.72 24.01
N MET A 889 -39.89 1.89 23.86
CA MET A 889 -39.47 2.74 24.97
C MET A 889 -40.68 3.26 25.76
N HIS A 890 -41.73 3.78 25.11
CA HIS A 890 -42.95 4.28 25.74
C HIS A 890 -43.74 3.18 26.45
N GLU A 891 -43.87 1.99 25.83
CA GLU A 891 -44.47 0.83 26.45
C GLU A 891 -43.79 0.43 27.77
N MET A 892 -42.52 0.73 27.92
CA MET A 892 -41.73 0.51 29.13
C MET A 892 -41.70 1.68 30.10
N GLY A 893 -42.46 2.74 29.82
CA GLY A 893 -42.54 3.92 30.66
C GLY A 893 -41.37 4.89 30.58
N TYR A 894 -40.57 4.84 29.50
CA TYR A 894 -39.51 5.79 29.24
C TYR A 894 -40.02 6.92 28.35
N ASP A 895 -40.29 8.07 28.94
CA ASP A 895 -40.67 9.28 28.21
C ASP A 895 -39.42 10.10 27.86
N HIS A 896 -39.42 10.71 26.69
CA HIS A 896 -38.32 11.60 26.23
C HIS A 896 -38.91 12.80 25.47
N GLN A 897 -38.08 13.85 25.33
CA GLN A 897 -38.49 15.03 24.57
C GLN A 897 -38.50 14.67 23.06
N HIS A 898 -39.63 14.96 22.41
CA HIS A 898 -39.74 14.79 20.96
C HIS A 898 -39.07 15.94 20.23
N THR A 899 -38.40 15.62 19.14
CA THR A 899 -37.86 16.59 18.19
C THR A 899 -38.84 16.80 17.04
N PRO A 900 -38.70 17.87 16.23
CA PRO A 900 -39.57 18.02 15.05
C PRO A 900 -39.48 16.87 14.03
N VAL A 901 -38.40 16.10 14.06
CA VAL A 901 -38.22 14.90 13.20
C VAL A 901 -39.02 13.70 13.70
N ASN A 902 -39.24 13.61 15.01
CA ASN A 902 -39.95 12.51 15.66
C ASN A 902 -41.29 12.93 16.28
N ASP A 903 -41.80 14.12 15.92
CA ASP A 903 -43.13 14.57 16.35
C ASP A 903 -44.20 13.66 15.73
N HIS A 904 -44.90 12.94 16.60
CA HIS A 904 -45.92 11.95 16.26
C HIS A 904 -47.34 12.41 16.61
N THR A 905 -47.57 13.71 16.62
CA THR A 905 -48.90 14.29 16.95
C THR A 905 -50.04 13.79 16.07
N ASP A 906 -49.72 13.14 14.93
CA ASP A 906 -50.67 12.54 14.00
C ASP A 906 -51.10 11.09 14.36
N HIS A 907 -50.75 10.58 15.54
CA HIS A 907 -50.95 9.17 15.91
C HIS A 907 -52.00 8.93 16.99
N HIS A 908 -53.07 9.75 17.04
CA HIS A 908 -54.24 9.46 17.86
C HIS A 908 -55.39 8.94 17.02
#